data_0d1857749f3f64ca9f4806ae16de5eb4
#
_entry.id   0d1857749f3f64ca9f4806ae16de5eb4
#
_cell.length_a   1.000
_cell.length_b   1.000
_cell.length_c   1.000
_cell.angle_alpha   90.00
_cell.angle_beta   90.00
_cell.angle_gamma   90.00
#
_symmetry.space_group_name_H-M   'P 1'
#
loop_
_entity.id
_entity.type
_entity.pdbx_description
1 polymer ?
#
loop_
_entity_poly.entity_id
_entity_poly.type
_entity_poly.pdbx_seq_one_letter_code
_entity_poly.pdbx_strand_id
1 'polypeptide(L)'
;MKTLKKCLPDILAVILFIVLAVAYFAPADFEGRILFQHDSAAGIGASREAQQYNEQTGKTTRWTNSLFGGMPTYQTAPSYTSNTIINHAISLYHLWLPDYVWYLFAYLLGFYILLRAFNFKQYLAALGSIIWAFSSYFLIIIAAGHFWKVMALAYLPPMIGGMVLAYRGKYLWGFTVTAIFTAFEIKANHVQMTYYYLFIILFMVIAWLVAAIRQHWLPRFWKASGVVAAAALIGVCINLPNLYHTWQYQKESMRGKSELVKKNSEQQTSSGLDRDYITQWSYGIDETWTLLVPNAKGGASVPMAANEKAMEKADPQLMQAYQQIGQYWGDQPGTSGPVYVGAFVLMLFFLGLFIVKGPMKWALLAATVLSILLSWGHNFMSFTNFFIDYIPLYAKFRTVASILVIAEFTIPLLAMLALKKIIDEPNTLKNNKKWLWTSFGLTGGLAFLFWVAPTLFFPNYISAAETQQFGQIAQQGQEAAQFVNALEANITSVREYIFSSDALRSFIIIAIGTALLLLFYKKKLNAHFTVGCIALLCLVDMWQVDKRYLNDGMFVEKSVRDTPQQMTETDRIILRDKGLDYRVLNLASNTFNENETSYYHKSIGGYHAAKLRRYQEMIDAYIAPEMQRSMPAIAKAGGDMTKVNGDSIFPVLNMLNAKYFILPLQNNRTVPLQNPYVNGNAWFVDKLYYVGNANEEIAKVGKIDLKHEAVADSKFETQLGQSTKQDGESMVTLKKYEPNHLIYQASSDKGGVLVFSEIYYPGWKATVDGKPVELGRVNYILRALQLKPGKHEVVLDFHPSSIRTTETIAYVAYILLALLIALGVYTEWRKKRDATASASPSPAE
;
A
#
# COMPACT_ATOMS: atom_id res chain seq x y z
N MET A 1 44.38 -2.80 -11.71
CA MET A 1 44.58 -3.27 -10.32
C MET A 1 44.33 -2.20 -9.26
N LYS A 2 44.83 -0.95 -9.32
CA LYS A 2 44.58 0.08 -8.28
C LYS A 2 43.10 0.42 -8.12
N THR A 3 42.32 0.52 -9.20
CA THR A 3 40.87 0.83 -9.16
C THR A 3 40.05 -0.31 -8.54
N LEU A 4 40.37 -1.57 -8.91
CA LEU A 4 39.71 -2.75 -8.37
C LEU A 4 39.89 -2.87 -6.83
N LYS A 5 41.13 -2.66 -6.36
CA LYS A 5 41.43 -2.66 -4.90
C LYS A 5 40.67 -1.58 -4.14
N LYS A 6 40.32 -0.44 -4.79
CA LYS A 6 39.54 0.62 -4.17
C LYS A 6 38.06 0.30 -4.07
N CYS A 7 37.49 -0.44 -5.04
CA CYS A 7 36.10 -0.84 -5.07
C CYS A 7 35.83 -2.15 -4.31
N LEU A 8 36.89 -2.93 -3.99
CA LEU A 8 36.74 -4.24 -3.33
C LEU A 8 35.87 -4.22 -2.06
N PRO A 9 36.01 -3.24 -1.13
CA PRO A 9 35.16 -3.22 0.07
C PRO A 9 33.68 -2.98 -0.22
N ASP A 10 33.35 -2.20 -1.27
CA ASP A 10 31.97 -1.99 -1.70
C ASP A 10 31.40 -3.25 -2.37
N ILE A 11 32.21 -3.97 -3.16
CA ILE A 11 31.84 -5.26 -3.76
C ILE A 11 31.59 -6.31 -2.67
N LEU A 12 32.45 -6.40 -1.66
CA LEU A 12 32.27 -7.31 -0.52
C LEU A 12 30.99 -7.00 0.26
N ALA A 13 30.63 -5.72 0.41
CA ALA A 13 29.35 -5.34 1.04
C ALA A 13 28.17 -5.83 0.21
N VAL A 14 28.19 -5.69 -1.11
CA VAL A 14 27.12 -6.18 -2.00
C VAL A 14 27.00 -7.70 -1.92
N ILE A 15 28.12 -8.43 -1.91
CA ILE A 15 28.13 -9.89 -1.74
C ILE A 15 27.52 -10.26 -0.38
N LEU A 16 27.90 -9.59 0.70
CA LEU A 16 27.32 -9.80 2.03
C LEU A 16 25.79 -9.60 2.01
N PHE A 17 25.30 -8.58 1.31
CA PHE A 17 23.85 -8.33 1.21
C PHE A 17 23.12 -9.42 0.46
N ILE A 18 23.69 -9.96 -0.60
CA ILE A 18 23.15 -11.12 -1.32
C ILE A 18 23.09 -12.32 -0.38
N VAL A 19 24.20 -12.61 0.32
CA VAL A 19 24.28 -13.75 1.26
C VAL A 19 23.24 -13.61 2.38
N LEU A 20 23.09 -12.42 2.98
CA LEU A 20 22.10 -12.18 4.04
C LEU A 20 20.67 -12.33 3.52
N ALA A 21 20.38 -11.79 2.32
CA ALA A 21 19.06 -11.88 1.73
C ALA A 21 18.68 -13.34 1.40
N VAL A 22 19.60 -14.10 0.78
CA VAL A 22 19.38 -15.53 0.49
C VAL A 22 19.25 -16.34 1.79
N ALA A 23 20.13 -16.12 2.77
CA ALA A 23 20.11 -16.85 4.05
C ALA A 23 18.82 -16.61 4.84
N TYR A 24 18.23 -15.40 4.75
CA TYR A 24 16.97 -15.11 5.43
C TYR A 24 15.79 -15.92 4.87
N PHE A 25 15.74 -16.12 3.55
CA PHE A 25 14.67 -16.83 2.88
C PHE A 25 14.96 -18.34 2.64
N ALA A 26 16.15 -18.82 3.03
CA ALA A 26 16.44 -20.25 3.04
C ALA A 26 15.65 -20.98 4.17
N PRO A 27 15.16 -22.22 3.97
CA PRO A 27 15.31 -23.04 2.77
C PRO A 27 14.26 -22.80 1.67
N ALA A 28 13.20 -22.03 1.94
CA ALA A 28 12.04 -21.87 1.07
C ALA A 28 12.41 -21.44 -0.36
N ASP A 29 13.38 -20.51 -0.52
CA ASP A 29 13.83 -20.05 -1.82
C ASP A 29 14.52 -21.17 -2.65
N PHE A 30 15.35 -22.00 -2.00
CA PHE A 30 16.01 -23.14 -2.65
C PHE A 30 15.03 -24.27 -3.01
N GLU A 31 13.93 -24.39 -2.26
CA GLU A 31 12.87 -25.37 -2.53
C GLU A 31 11.88 -24.85 -3.59
N GLY A 32 12.05 -23.62 -4.08
CA GLY A 32 11.15 -22.99 -5.04
C GLY A 32 9.77 -22.65 -4.47
N ARG A 33 9.63 -22.61 -3.14
CA ARG A 33 8.40 -22.15 -2.46
C ARG A 33 8.26 -20.66 -2.55
N ILE A 34 7.03 -20.16 -2.50
CA ILE A 34 6.69 -18.75 -2.64
C ILE A 34 5.79 -18.29 -1.50
N LEU A 35 5.82 -16.99 -1.21
CA LEU A 35 4.78 -16.34 -0.42
C LEU A 35 3.55 -16.16 -1.28
N PHE A 36 2.41 -16.61 -0.79
CA PHE A 36 1.14 -16.42 -1.46
C PHE A 36 0.10 -15.91 -0.46
N GLN A 37 -0.10 -14.61 -0.47
CA GLN A 37 -0.96 -13.91 0.47
C GLN A 37 -2.29 -13.53 -0.18
N HIS A 38 -3.26 -13.17 0.65
CA HIS A 38 -4.59 -12.71 0.22
C HIS A 38 -4.51 -11.58 -0.81
N ASP A 39 -3.68 -10.55 -0.57
CA ASP A 39 -3.54 -9.42 -1.51
C ASP A 39 -2.93 -9.83 -2.85
N SER A 40 -2.03 -10.83 -2.85
CA SER A 40 -1.45 -11.38 -4.09
C SER A 40 -2.50 -12.14 -4.89
N ALA A 41 -3.30 -12.99 -4.24
CA ALA A 41 -4.41 -13.71 -4.86
C ALA A 41 -5.47 -12.73 -5.40
N ALA A 42 -5.83 -11.73 -4.59
CA ALA A 42 -6.76 -10.69 -4.99
C ALA A 42 -6.27 -9.88 -6.20
N GLY A 43 -4.97 -9.57 -6.26
CA GLY A 43 -4.34 -8.90 -7.40
C GLY A 43 -4.42 -9.71 -8.69
N ILE A 44 -4.24 -11.03 -8.60
CA ILE A 44 -4.38 -11.94 -9.78
C ILE A 44 -5.83 -11.93 -10.28
N GLY A 45 -6.82 -12.09 -9.40
CA GLY A 45 -8.24 -12.04 -9.77
C GLY A 45 -8.62 -10.70 -10.41
N ALA A 46 -8.16 -9.59 -9.82
CA ALA A 46 -8.44 -8.25 -10.33
C ALA A 46 -7.85 -7.95 -11.71
N SER A 47 -6.71 -8.56 -12.06
CA SER A 47 -6.01 -8.34 -13.32
C SER A 47 -6.33 -9.37 -14.41
N ARG A 48 -7.06 -10.43 -14.07
CA ARG A 48 -7.23 -11.61 -14.93
C ARG A 48 -7.80 -11.31 -16.32
N GLU A 49 -8.89 -10.55 -16.39
CA GLU A 49 -9.50 -10.19 -17.69
C GLU A 49 -8.54 -9.39 -18.57
N ALA A 50 -7.82 -8.43 -17.98
CA ALA A 50 -6.84 -7.62 -18.72
C ALA A 50 -5.66 -8.46 -19.23
N GLN A 51 -5.22 -9.45 -18.45
CA GLN A 51 -4.18 -10.40 -18.85
C GLN A 51 -4.66 -11.31 -19.97
N GLN A 52 -5.83 -11.92 -19.83
CA GLN A 52 -6.44 -12.77 -20.87
C GLN A 52 -6.63 -12.02 -22.19
N TYR A 53 -7.11 -10.78 -22.11
CA TYR A 53 -7.25 -9.93 -23.31
C TYR A 53 -5.90 -9.68 -23.99
N ASN A 54 -4.86 -9.41 -23.20
CA ASN A 54 -3.51 -9.23 -23.74
C ASN A 54 -2.94 -10.53 -24.34
N GLU A 55 -3.11 -11.66 -23.67
CA GLU A 55 -2.66 -12.98 -24.15
C GLU A 55 -3.32 -13.36 -25.48
N GLN A 56 -4.62 -13.07 -25.61
CA GLN A 56 -5.39 -13.43 -26.82
C GLN A 56 -5.17 -12.46 -28.00
N THR A 57 -4.96 -11.19 -27.74
CA THR A 57 -4.95 -10.13 -28.76
C THR A 57 -3.62 -9.44 -28.96
N GLY A 58 -2.68 -9.58 -28.03
CA GLY A 58 -1.45 -8.78 -27.97
C GLY A 58 -1.67 -7.31 -27.60
N LYS A 59 -2.90 -6.91 -27.27
CA LYS A 59 -3.28 -5.52 -26.97
C LYS A 59 -3.46 -5.31 -25.48
N THR A 60 -3.29 -4.08 -25.02
CA THR A 60 -3.54 -3.68 -23.64
C THR A 60 -4.90 -3.01 -23.52
N THR A 61 -5.75 -3.51 -22.62
CA THR A 61 -6.99 -2.81 -22.25
C THR A 61 -6.74 -1.79 -21.14
N ARG A 62 -7.55 -0.71 -21.13
CA ARG A 62 -7.58 0.32 -20.06
C ARG A 62 -8.83 0.21 -19.19
N TRP A 63 -9.66 -0.79 -19.46
CA TRP A 63 -10.90 -1.07 -18.73
C TRP A 63 -10.99 -2.56 -18.39
N THR A 64 -11.58 -2.89 -17.27
CA THR A 64 -11.94 -4.26 -16.92
C THR A 64 -13.36 -4.30 -16.36
N ASN A 65 -14.08 -5.38 -16.64
CA ASN A 65 -15.40 -5.69 -16.07
C ASN A 65 -15.33 -6.81 -15.00
N SER A 66 -14.12 -7.28 -14.66
CA SER A 66 -13.96 -8.35 -13.67
C SER A 66 -14.41 -7.94 -12.27
N LEU A 67 -14.40 -6.65 -11.92
CA LEU A 67 -14.70 -6.13 -10.58
C LEU A 67 -15.76 -5.03 -10.65
N PHE A 68 -16.65 -4.99 -9.65
CA PHE A 68 -17.59 -3.87 -9.42
C PHE A 68 -18.39 -3.46 -10.67
N GLY A 69 -18.69 -4.43 -11.53
CA GLY A 69 -19.37 -4.19 -12.77
C GLY A 69 -18.61 -3.37 -13.82
N GLY A 70 -17.37 -2.96 -13.53
CA GLY A 70 -16.47 -2.28 -14.44
C GLY A 70 -15.71 -1.11 -13.83
N MET A 71 -14.39 -1.05 -14.13
CA MET A 71 -13.50 0.03 -13.69
C MET A 71 -12.26 0.15 -14.58
N PRO A 72 -11.59 1.33 -14.61
CA PRO A 72 -10.30 1.47 -15.29
C PRO A 72 -9.21 0.58 -14.70
N THR A 73 -8.30 0.07 -15.55
CA THR A 73 -7.18 -0.79 -15.14
C THR A 73 -5.97 -0.05 -14.57
N TYR A 74 -6.06 1.26 -14.36
CA TYR A 74 -4.92 2.09 -13.94
C TYR A 74 -4.29 1.69 -12.62
N GLN A 75 -5.05 1.02 -11.73
CA GLN A 75 -4.58 0.55 -10.41
C GLN A 75 -4.65 -0.97 -10.24
N THR A 76 -5.36 -1.69 -11.12
CA THR A 76 -5.47 -3.16 -11.08
C THR A 76 -4.46 -3.84 -12.00
N ALA A 77 -4.22 -3.28 -13.20
CA ALA A 77 -3.27 -3.80 -14.18
C ALA A 77 -2.56 -2.65 -14.95
N PRO A 78 -1.79 -1.78 -14.26
CA PRO A 78 -1.12 -0.65 -14.89
C PRO A 78 -0.06 -1.15 -15.89
N SER A 79 -0.26 -0.88 -17.18
CA SER A 79 0.65 -1.29 -18.25
C SER A 79 0.87 -0.15 -19.22
N TYR A 80 2.11 0.27 -19.42
CA TYR A 80 2.53 1.31 -20.35
C TYR A 80 3.78 0.85 -21.08
N THR A 81 3.89 1.08 -22.39
CA THR A 81 5.03 0.63 -23.21
C THR A 81 6.34 1.32 -22.78
N SER A 82 6.26 2.58 -22.37
CA SER A 82 7.40 3.32 -21.82
C SER A 82 8.01 2.72 -20.56
N ASN A 83 7.25 1.89 -19.84
CA ASN A 83 7.73 1.20 -18.63
C ASN A 83 8.76 0.11 -18.90
N THR A 84 8.89 -0.37 -20.15
CA THR A 84 9.86 -1.44 -20.49
C THR A 84 11.29 -1.03 -20.13
N ILE A 85 11.67 0.22 -20.41
CA ILE A 85 13.02 0.72 -20.13
C ILE A 85 13.30 0.71 -18.62
N ILE A 86 12.38 1.28 -17.82
CA ILE A 86 12.57 1.35 -16.36
C ILE A 86 12.53 -0.03 -15.71
N ASN A 87 11.71 -0.95 -16.23
CA ASN A 87 11.65 -2.32 -15.72
C ASN A 87 13.00 -3.04 -15.87
N HIS A 88 13.66 -2.89 -17.03
CA HIS A 88 15.02 -3.45 -17.23
C HIS A 88 16.04 -2.80 -16.31
N ALA A 89 15.97 -1.48 -16.10
CA ALA A 89 16.86 -0.79 -15.16
C ALA A 89 16.66 -1.24 -13.71
N ILE A 90 15.41 -1.49 -13.32
CA ILE A 90 15.05 -2.05 -12.01
C ILE A 90 15.59 -3.48 -11.88
N SER A 91 15.40 -4.35 -12.87
CA SER A 91 15.93 -5.72 -12.86
C SER A 91 17.47 -5.73 -12.76
N LEU A 92 18.15 -4.80 -13.44
CA LEU A 92 19.60 -4.64 -13.31
C LEU A 92 20.01 -4.22 -11.88
N TYR A 93 19.28 -3.30 -11.27
CA TYR A 93 19.53 -2.87 -9.87
C TYR A 93 19.32 -4.03 -8.89
N HIS A 94 18.35 -4.90 -9.13
CA HIS A 94 18.06 -6.08 -8.31
C HIS A 94 18.94 -7.29 -8.65
N LEU A 95 19.86 -7.18 -9.60
CA LEU A 95 20.74 -8.26 -10.07
C LEU A 95 19.99 -9.52 -10.49
N TRP A 96 18.74 -9.41 -10.96
CA TRP A 96 17.84 -10.55 -11.32
C TRP A 96 17.71 -11.61 -10.20
N LEU A 97 17.88 -11.20 -8.95
CA LEU A 97 17.66 -12.11 -7.81
C LEU A 97 16.19 -12.57 -7.76
N PRO A 98 15.90 -13.75 -7.19
CA PRO A 98 14.54 -14.25 -7.02
C PRO A 98 13.63 -13.27 -6.24
N ASP A 99 12.31 -13.42 -6.43
CA ASP A 99 11.31 -12.71 -5.64
C ASP A 99 11.56 -12.93 -4.14
N TYR A 100 11.25 -11.94 -3.32
CA TYR A 100 11.53 -11.83 -1.88
C TYR A 100 13.00 -11.58 -1.57
N VAL A 101 13.93 -12.35 -2.10
CA VAL A 101 15.39 -12.14 -1.93
C VAL A 101 15.79 -10.75 -2.41
N TRP A 102 15.33 -10.34 -3.60
CA TRP A 102 15.68 -9.01 -4.10
C TRP A 102 15.01 -7.87 -3.31
N TYR A 103 13.86 -8.08 -2.63
CA TYR A 103 13.27 -7.07 -1.75
C TYR A 103 14.21 -6.72 -0.60
N LEU A 104 14.67 -7.72 0.13
CA LEU A 104 15.60 -7.51 1.24
C LEU A 104 16.96 -7.00 0.74
N PHE A 105 17.45 -7.52 -0.39
CA PHE A 105 18.66 -7.01 -1.04
C PHE A 105 18.53 -5.52 -1.41
N ALA A 106 17.41 -5.10 -1.98
CA ALA A 106 17.17 -3.71 -2.36
C ALA A 106 17.10 -2.78 -1.13
N TYR A 107 16.54 -3.23 -0.02
CA TYR A 107 16.59 -2.52 1.25
C TYR A 107 18.04 -2.32 1.71
N LEU A 108 18.83 -3.39 1.78
CA LEU A 108 20.23 -3.36 2.18
C LEU A 108 21.06 -2.42 1.29
N LEU A 109 20.94 -2.58 -0.02
CA LEU A 109 21.70 -1.78 -1.00
C LEU A 109 21.25 -0.31 -1.01
N GLY A 110 19.95 -0.06 -0.90
CA GLY A 110 19.38 1.31 -0.89
C GLY A 110 19.90 2.15 0.27
N PHE A 111 19.88 1.61 1.48
CA PHE A 111 20.38 2.32 2.66
C PHE A 111 21.92 2.42 2.66
N TYR A 112 22.62 1.44 2.07
CA TYR A 112 24.06 1.50 1.83
C TYR A 112 24.44 2.69 0.97
N ILE A 113 23.72 2.89 -0.15
CA ILE A 113 23.94 4.04 -1.05
C ILE A 113 23.75 5.36 -0.30
N LEU A 114 22.70 5.47 0.53
CA LEU A 114 22.45 6.63 1.37
C LEU A 114 23.62 6.92 2.31
N LEU A 115 24.07 5.92 3.08
CA LEU A 115 25.16 6.10 4.05
C LEU A 115 26.48 6.40 3.35
N ARG A 116 26.75 5.80 2.19
CA ARG A 116 27.91 6.15 1.36
C ARG A 116 27.84 7.61 0.86
N ALA A 117 26.63 8.10 0.54
CA ALA A 117 26.42 9.51 0.21
C ALA A 117 26.74 10.43 1.40
N PHE A 118 26.44 10.03 2.63
CA PHE A 118 26.87 10.70 3.87
C PHE A 118 28.34 10.50 4.24
N ASN A 119 29.14 9.88 3.37
CA ASN A 119 30.57 9.63 3.58
C ASN A 119 30.91 8.68 4.74
N PHE A 120 30.08 7.65 4.93
CA PHE A 120 30.44 6.55 5.83
C PHE A 120 31.48 5.66 5.19
N LYS A 121 32.37 5.10 6.00
CA LYS A 121 33.24 4.00 5.60
C LYS A 121 32.39 2.76 5.28
N GLN A 122 32.86 1.88 4.40
CA GLN A 122 32.08 0.77 3.88
C GLN A 122 31.52 -0.14 4.97
N TYR A 123 32.34 -0.52 5.94
CA TYR A 123 31.92 -1.41 7.04
C TYR A 123 30.87 -0.78 7.96
N LEU A 124 30.93 0.55 8.18
CA LEU A 124 29.88 1.27 8.92
C LEU A 124 28.59 1.40 8.08
N ALA A 125 28.73 1.64 6.79
CA ALA A 125 27.59 1.70 5.89
C ALA A 125 26.88 0.33 5.80
N ALA A 126 27.64 -0.77 5.76
CA ALA A 126 27.10 -2.13 5.78
C ALA A 126 26.33 -2.43 7.08
N LEU A 127 26.89 -2.07 8.25
CA LEU A 127 26.16 -2.17 9.52
C LEU A 127 24.84 -1.39 9.50
N GLY A 128 24.87 -0.13 9.06
CA GLY A 128 23.65 0.68 9.02
C GLY A 128 22.60 0.14 8.04
N SER A 129 23.05 -0.48 6.95
CA SER A 129 22.16 -1.17 6.00
C SER A 129 21.47 -2.37 6.65
N ILE A 130 22.19 -3.15 7.43
CA ILE A 130 21.63 -4.29 8.20
C ILE A 130 20.59 -3.75 9.20
N ILE A 131 20.94 -2.76 10.02
CA ILE A 131 20.05 -2.14 11.00
C ILE A 131 18.75 -1.66 10.35
N TRP A 132 18.84 -0.99 9.20
CA TRP A 132 17.64 -0.46 8.56
C TRP A 132 16.81 -1.54 7.88
N ALA A 133 17.44 -2.41 7.09
CA ALA A 133 16.76 -3.43 6.29
C ALA A 133 16.05 -4.51 7.13
N PHE A 134 16.54 -4.78 8.33
CA PHE A 134 15.94 -5.69 9.31
C PHE A 134 15.09 -4.95 10.35
N SER A 135 14.72 -3.68 10.16
CA SER A 135 13.65 -3.05 10.92
C SER A 135 12.33 -3.77 10.64
N SER A 136 11.61 -4.18 11.68
CA SER A 136 10.62 -5.26 11.56
C SER A 136 9.50 -4.99 10.56
N TYR A 137 9.06 -3.74 10.43
CA TYR A 137 7.99 -3.37 9.52
C TYR A 137 8.30 -3.71 8.06
N PHE A 138 9.57 -3.62 7.64
CA PHE A 138 9.97 -3.92 6.25
C PHE A 138 9.80 -5.39 5.90
N LEU A 139 10.05 -6.29 6.84
CA LEU A 139 9.85 -7.74 6.68
C LEU A 139 8.36 -8.09 6.84
N ILE A 140 7.67 -7.44 7.76
CA ILE A 140 6.23 -7.62 8.01
C ILE A 140 5.40 -7.25 6.75
N ILE A 141 5.72 -6.16 6.06
CA ILE A 141 4.99 -5.80 4.83
C ILE A 141 5.30 -6.72 3.65
N ILE A 142 6.46 -7.40 3.63
CA ILE A 142 6.73 -8.50 2.70
C ILE A 142 5.82 -9.68 3.04
N ALA A 143 5.73 -10.07 4.31
CA ALA A 143 4.84 -11.12 4.79
C ALA A 143 3.36 -10.83 4.46
N ALA A 144 2.94 -9.57 4.59
CA ALA A 144 1.58 -9.13 4.28
C ALA A 144 1.26 -9.00 2.78
N GLY A 145 2.26 -9.14 1.89
CA GLY A 145 2.06 -9.04 0.44
C GLY A 145 1.97 -7.61 -0.12
N HIS A 146 2.32 -6.59 0.65
CA HIS A 146 2.25 -5.18 0.22
C HIS A 146 3.44 -4.78 -0.68
N PHE A 147 3.66 -5.50 -1.78
CA PHE A 147 4.88 -5.38 -2.60
C PHE A 147 5.12 -3.99 -3.19
N TRP A 148 4.09 -3.25 -3.56
CA TRP A 148 4.26 -1.86 -4.04
C TRP A 148 4.81 -0.94 -2.94
N LYS A 149 4.38 -1.14 -1.70
CA LYS A 149 4.91 -0.45 -0.53
C LYS A 149 6.36 -0.83 -0.26
N VAL A 150 6.68 -2.14 -0.36
CA VAL A 150 8.05 -2.67 -0.23
C VAL A 150 8.98 -1.99 -1.23
N MET A 151 8.60 -1.95 -2.52
CA MET A 151 9.41 -1.32 -3.57
C MET A 151 9.59 0.19 -3.34
N ALA A 152 8.53 0.92 -3.02
CA ALA A 152 8.62 2.35 -2.74
C ALA A 152 9.63 2.63 -1.62
N LEU A 153 9.51 1.91 -0.49
CA LEU A 153 10.42 2.07 0.64
C LEU A 153 11.87 1.70 0.31
N ALA A 154 12.11 0.71 -0.56
CA ALA A 154 13.45 0.30 -0.96
C ALA A 154 14.19 1.39 -1.78
N TYR A 155 13.46 2.19 -2.57
CA TYR A 155 14.06 3.19 -3.45
C TYR A 155 14.18 4.58 -2.83
N LEU A 156 13.48 4.86 -1.73
CA LEU A 156 13.52 6.16 -1.05
C LEU A 156 14.88 6.50 -0.42
N PRO A 157 15.57 5.59 0.29
CA PRO A 157 16.91 5.91 0.82
C PRO A 157 17.95 6.29 -0.24
N PRO A 158 18.11 5.54 -1.35
CA PRO A 158 19.08 5.93 -2.37
C PRO A 158 18.67 7.22 -3.11
N MET A 159 17.39 7.54 -3.26
CA MET A 159 16.91 8.82 -3.76
C MET A 159 17.40 9.98 -2.87
N ILE A 160 17.19 9.87 -1.55
CA ILE A 160 17.72 10.84 -0.58
C ILE A 160 19.25 10.87 -0.61
N GLY A 161 19.92 9.73 -0.84
CA GLY A 161 21.37 9.65 -1.04
C GLY A 161 21.85 10.52 -2.22
N GLY A 162 21.11 10.53 -3.31
CA GLY A 162 21.35 11.43 -4.45
C GLY A 162 21.22 12.91 -4.05
N MET A 163 20.20 13.27 -3.28
CA MET A 163 20.05 14.62 -2.75
C MET A 163 21.25 15.01 -1.85
N VAL A 164 21.67 14.13 -0.95
CA VAL A 164 22.86 14.34 -0.10
C VAL A 164 24.09 14.61 -0.95
N LEU A 165 24.31 13.87 -2.03
CA LEU A 165 25.43 14.09 -2.96
C LEU A 165 25.35 15.49 -3.61
N ALA A 166 24.17 15.94 -4.03
CA ALA A 166 23.96 17.26 -4.63
C ALA A 166 24.31 18.38 -3.64
N TYR A 167 23.78 18.33 -2.40
CA TYR A 167 24.09 19.32 -1.36
C TYR A 167 25.57 19.29 -0.91
N ARG A 168 26.27 18.18 -1.10
CA ARG A 168 27.72 18.07 -0.91
C ARG A 168 28.54 18.59 -2.11
N GLY A 169 27.88 19.10 -3.16
CA GLY A 169 28.50 19.67 -4.36
C GLY A 169 28.87 18.65 -5.43
N LYS A 170 28.47 17.38 -5.30
CA LYS A 170 28.68 16.35 -6.32
C LYS A 170 27.47 16.34 -7.27
N TYR A 171 27.28 17.42 -8.00
CA TYR A 171 26.04 17.69 -8.75
C TYR A 171 25.68 16.64 -9.77
N LEU A 172 26.65 16.11 -10.55
CA LEU A 172 26.41 15.07 -11.56
C LEU A 172 25.86 13.81 -10.91
N TRP A 173 26.56 13.28 -9.91
CA TRP A 173 26.14 12.06 -9.21
C TRP A 173 24.87 12.29 -8.41
N GLY A 174 24.73 13.47 -7.81
CA GLY A 174 23.49 13.88 -7.13
C GLY A 174 22.30 13.88 -8.07
N PHE A 175 22.44 14.48 -9.27
CA PHE A 175 21.43 14.48 -10.30
C PHE A 175 21.07 13.05 -10.75
N THR A 176 22.08 12.28 -11.15
CA THR A 176 21.87 10.93 -11.71
C THR A 176 21.17 10.00 -10.73
N VAL A 177 21.68 9.93 -9.49
CA VAL A 177 21.11 9.04 -8.45
C VAL A 177 19.70 9.50 -8.06
N THR A 178 19.47 10.80 -7.86
CA THR A 178 18.14 11.32 -7.55
C THR A 178 17.16 11.03 -8.69
N ALA A 179 17.51 11.28 -9.96
CA ALA A 179 16.61 11.08 -11.09
C ALA A 179 16.22 9.60 -11.28
N ILE A 180 17.21 8.69 -11.22
CA ILE A 180 16.96 7.25 -11.36
C ILE A 180 16.08 6.73 -10.24
N PHE A 181 16.41 7.02 -8.98
CA PHE A 181 15.65 6.50 -7.85
C PHE A 181 14.32 7.20 -7.62
N THR A 182 14.17 8.48 -8.04
CA THR A 182 12.83 9.08 -8.13
C THR A 182 11.97 8.34 -9.16
N ALA A 183 12.54 7.97 -10.31
CA ALA A 183 11.82 7.21 -11.32
C ALA A 183 11.43 5.81 -10.81
N PHE A 184 12.33 5.10 -10.11
CA PHE A 184 12.05 3.79 -9.51
C PHE A 184 10.98 3.87 -8.41
N GLU A 185 11.08 4.87 -7.55
CA GLU A 185 10.15 5.08 -6.44
C GLU A 185 8.73 5.35 -6.94
N ILE A 186 8.57 6.26 -7.90
CA ILE A 186 7.24 6.54 -8.48
C ILE A 186 6.71 5.33 -9.24
N LYS A 187 7.57 4.55 -9.92
CA LYS A 187 7.18 3.32 -10.62
C LYS A 187 6.63 2.26 -9.66
N ALA A 188 7.06 2.26 -8.39
CA ALA A 188 6.52 1.39 -7.35
C ALA A 188 5.03 1.64 -7.06
N ASN A 189 4.47 2.75 -7.52
CA ASN A 189 3.04 3.08 -7.51
C ASN A 189 2.39 3.13 -6.11
N HIS A 190 3.16 3.44 -5.07
CA HIS A 190 2.64 3.59 -3.71
C HIS A 190 2.73 5.03 -3.20
N VAL A 191 1.85 5.90 -3.71
CA VAL A 191 1.87 7.36 -3.51
C VAL A 191 1.87 7.78 -2.03
N GLN A 192 1.28 6.99 -1.13
CA GLN A 192 1.25 7.29 0.30
C GLN A 192 2.65 7.26 0.93
N MET A 193 3.51 6.30 0.55
CA MET A 193 4.89 6.23 1.05
C MET A 193 5.71 7.38 0.50
N THR A 194 5.59 7.69 -0.80
CA THR A 194 6.17 8.89 -1.42
C THR A 194 5.81 10.14 -0.63
N TYR A 195 4.52 10.32 -0.34
CA TYR A 195 4.01 11.47 0.40
C TYR A 195 4.58 11.60 1.81
N TYR A 196 4.67 10.51 2.55
CA TYR A 196 5.24 10.52 3.90
C TYR A 196 6.72 10.89 3.90
N TYR A 197 7.48 10.42 2.91
CA TYR A 197 8.89 10.79 2.79
C TYR A 197 9.12 12.24 2.36
N LEU A 198 8.13 12.92 1.77
CA LEU A 198 8.22 14.37 1.54
C LEU A 198 8.38 15.14 2.84
N PHE A 199 7.81 14.68 3.97
CA PHE A 199 8.05 15.31 5.29
C PHE A 199 9.51 15.17 5.71
N ILE A 200 10.12 13.99 5.54
CA ILE A 200 11.56 13.80 5.83
C ILE A 200 12.40 14.73 4.95
N ILE A 201 12.12 14.75 3.65
CA ILE A 201 12.84 15.58 2.68
C ILE A 201 12.71 17.07 3.06
N LEU A 202 11.50 17.52 3.41
CA LEU A 202 11.26 18.89 3.84
C LEU A 202 12.12 19.26 5.05
N PHE A 203 12.09 18.46 6.12
CA PHE A 203 12.92 18.71 7.31
C PHE A 203 14.42 18.69 7.01
N MET A 204 14.88 17.75 6.17
CA MET A 204 16.29 17.68 5.77
C MET A 204 16.69 18.89 4.92
N VAL A 205 15.85 19.35 3.99
CA VAL A 205 16.10 20.56 3.19
C VAL A 205 16.16 21.79 4.07
N ILE A 206 15.27 21.92 5.06
CA ILE A 206 15.31 23.01 6.07
C ILE A 206 16.63 22.93 6.84
N ALA A 207 17.08 21.76 7.25
CA ALA A 207 18.36 21.61 7.95
C ALA A 207 19.56 22.05 7.08
N TRP A 208 19.57 21.70 5.79
CA TRP A 208 20.60 22.17 4.85
C TRP A 208 20.53 23.68 4.62
N LEU A 209 19.32 24.25 4.55
CA LEU A 209 19.15 25.70 4.44
C LEU A 209 19.71 26.42 5.67
N VAL A 210 19.38 25.95 6.87
CA VAL A 210 19.89 26.51 8.13
C VAL A 210 21.42 26.38 8.19
N ALA A 211 21.98 25.23 7.75
CA ALA A 211 23.43 25.07 7.65
C ALA A 211 24.05 26.01 6.63
N ALA A 212 23.42 26.20 5.47
CA ALA A 212 23.87 27.10 4.41
C ALA A 212 23.91 28.58 4.85
N ILE A 213 22.90 29.02 5.59
CA ILE A 213 22.86 30.36 6.18
C ILE A 213 23.97 30.52 7.22
N ARG A 214 24.08 29.59 8.18
CA ARG A 214 25.06 29.66 9.28
C ARG A 214 26.52 29.56 8.83
N GLN A 215 26.80 28.85 7.73
CA GLN A 215 28.13 28.56 7.20
C GLN A 215 28.44 29.30 5.90
N HIS A 216 27.59 30.24 5.47
CA HIS A 216 27.75 31.12 4.31
C HIS A 216 27.96 30.40 2.95
N TRP A 217 27.21 29.29 2.70
CA TRP A 217 27.25 28.59 1.41
C TRP A 217 25.88 28.56 0.68
N LEU A 218 25.07 29.61 0.84
CA LEU A 218 23.75 29.73 0.25
C LEU A 218 23.72 29.59 -1.30
N PRO A 219 24.67 30.13 -2.08
CA PRO A 219 24.69 29.92 -3.54
C PRO A 219 24.83 28.44 -3.93
N ARG A 220 25.61 27.67 -3.17
CA ARG A 220 25.71 26.21 -3.34
C ARG A 220 24.43 25.49 -2.98
N PHE A 221 23.74 25.93 -1.94
CA PHE A 221 22.42 25.38 -1.54
C PHE A 221 21.41 25.53 -2.68
N TRP A 222 21.25 26.75 -3.25
CA TRP A 222 20.29 26.97 -4.35
C TRP A 222 20.67 26.18 -5.61
N LYS A 223 21.95 26.08 -5.94
CA LYS A 223 22.42 25.26 -7.06
C LYS A 223 22.08 23.78 -6.83
N ALA A 224 22.30 23.25 -5.63
CA ALA A 224 21.97 21.88 -5.29
C ALA A 224 20.45 21.64 -5.36
N SER A 225 19.64 22.56 -4.81
CA SER A 225 18.19 22.50 -4.87
C SER A 225 17.66 22.49 -6.31
N GLY A 226 18.23 23.33 -7.18
CA GLY A 226 17.89 23.32 -8.62
C GLY A 226 18.24 22.01 -9.30
N VAL A 227 19.40 21.41 -8.99
CA VAL A 227 19.82 20.09 -9.50
C VAL A 227 18.87 18.99 -9.05
N VAL A 228 18.48 18.98 -7.77
CA VAL A 228 17.55 18.00 -7.20
C VAL A 228 16.15 18.16 -7.81
N ALA A 229 15.67 19.39 -7.96
CA ALA A 229 14.37 19.68 -8.58
C ALA A 229 14.34 19.22 -10.05
N ALA A 230 15.38 19.49 -10.82
CA ALA A 230 15.50 19.03 -12.21
C ALA A 230 15.54 17.49 -12.30
N ALA A 231 16.28 16.84 -11.40
CA ALA A 231 16.36 15.38 -11.33
C ALA A 231 15.00 14.75 -10.99
N ALA A 232 14.32 15.30 -9.98
CA ALA A 232 12.99 14.85 -9.59
C ALA A 232 11.98 15.05 -10.72
N LEU A 233 12.01 16.19 -11.42
CA LEU A 233 11.13 16.45 -12.56
C LEU A 233 11.31 15.41 -13.67
N ILE A 234 12.54 15.02 -14.00
CA ILE A 234 12.80 13.95 -14.99
C ILE A 234 12.23 12.63 -14.50
N GLY A 235 12.42 12.25 -13.22
CA GLY A 235 11.85 11.03 -12.65
C GLY A 235 10.31 11.02 -12.69
N VAL A 236 9.68 12.17 -12.43
CA VAL A 236 8.23 12.38 -12.58
C VAL A 236 7.79 12.23 -14.05
N CYS A 237 8.50 12.88 -15.00
CA CYS A 237 8.18 12.80 -16.43
C CYS A 237 8.30 11.38 -16.99
N ILE A 238 9.27 10.58 -16.54
CA ILE A 238 9.42 9.16 -16.88
C ILE A 238 8.16 8.36 -16.50
N ASN A 239 7.53 8.69 -15.40
CA ASN A 239 6.34 8.00 -14.86
C ASN A 239 5.04 8.75 -15.14
N LEU A 240 5.07 9.78 -15.98
CA LEU A 240 3.90 10.62 -16.26
C LEU A 240 2.66 9.81 -16.73
N PRO A 241 2.80 8.74 -17.56
CA PRO A 241 1.65 7.91 -17.91
C PRO A 241 0.90 7.38 -16.68
N ASN A 242 1.60 6.80 -15.73
CA ASN A 242 0.98 6.26 -14.53
C ASN A 242 0.44 7.35 -13.59
N LEU A 243 1.24 8.40 -13.33
CA LEU A 243 0.85 9.50 -12.45
C LEU A 243 -0.37 10.26 -12.94
N TYR A 244 -0.39 10.61 -14.26
CA TYR A 244 -1.50 11.36 -14.84
C TYR A 244 -2.81 10.59 -14.78
N HIS A 245 -2.80 9.30 -15.18
CA HIS A 245 -4.02 8.50 -15.18
C HIS A 245 -4.48 8.13 -13.77
N THR A 246 -3.55 7.90 -12.84
CA THR A 246 -3.87 7.75 -11.41
C THR A 246 -4.49 9.03 -10.84
N TRP A 247 -3.95 10.22 -11.19
CA TRP A 247 -4.50 11.51 -10.76
C TRP A 247 -5.90 11.77 -11.34
N GLN A 248 -6.16 11.40 -12.59
CA GLN A 248 -7.50 11.51 -13.15
C GLN A 248 -8.46 10.53 -12.48
N TYR A 249 -8.04 9.27 -12.34
CA TYR A 249 -8.84 8.21 -11.75
C TYR A 249 -9.23 8.49 -10.29
N GLN A 250 -8.32 9.03 -9.49
CA GLN A 250 -8.60 9.29 -8.08
C GLN A 250 -9.77 10.23 -7.86
N LYS A 251 -10.12 11.10 -8.81
CA LYS A 251 -11.25 12.01 -8.73
C LYS A 251 -12.60 11.28 -8.68
N GLU A 252 -12.69 10.18 -9.41
CA GLU A 252 -13.88 9.33 -9.53
C GLU A 252 -13.91 8.18 -8.50
N SER A 253 -12.77 7.91 -7.84
CA SER A 253 -12.61 6.81 -6.88
C SER A 253 -12.99 7.23 -5.45
N MET A 254 -12.95 6.28 -4.52
CA MET A 254 -13.11 6.51 -3.08
C MET A 254 -12.21 7.64 -2.54
N ARG A 255 -11.12 7.98 -3.23
CA ARG A 255 -10.21 9.07 -2.86
C ARG A 255 -10.63 10.44 -3.40
N GLY A 256 -11.70 10.50 -4.21
CA GLY A 256 -12.34 11.72 -4.68
C GLY A 256 -13.35 12.25 -3.66
N LYS A 257 -13.89 13.45 -3.90
CA LYS A 257 -14.97 14.02 -3.11
C LYS A 257 -16.28 13.31 -3.44
N SER A 258 -17.09 12.96 -2.43
CA SER A 258 -18.47 12.52 -2.64
C SER A 258 -19.33 13.69 -3.14
N GLU A 259 -20.20 13.42 -4.10
CA GLU A 259 -21.25 14.35 -4.52
C GLU A 259 -22.48 14.26 -3.59
N LEU A 260 -22.59 13.22 -2.75
CA LEU A 260 -23.63 13.10 -1.75
C LEU A 260 -23.33 13.96 -0.53
N VAL A 261 -24.32 14.77 -0.14
CA VAL A 261 -24.27 15.53 1.12
C VAL A 261 -24.87 14.64 2.21
N LYS A 262 -24.02 14.13 3.10
CA LYS A 262 -24.47 13.33 4.27
C LYS A 262 -25.01 14.26 5.37
N LYS A 263 -26.05 13.80 6.10
CA LYS A 263 -26.62 14.53 7.24
C LYS A 263 -25.62 14.75 8.39
N ASN A 264 -24.64 13.87 8.57
CA ASN A 264 -23.53 14.02 9.51
C ASN A 264 -22.29 14.54 8.78
N SER A 265 -22.20 15.87 8.66
CA SER A 265 -21.09 16.56 7.98
C SER A 265 -19.74 16.46 8.72
N GLU A 266 -19.73 16.11 10.02
CA GLU A 266 -18.52 16.07 10.86
C GLU A 266 -17.51 14.99 10.41
N GLN A 267 -17.98 13.87 9.87
CA GLN A 267 -17.12 12.78 9.39
C GLN A 267 -16.58 13.01 7.96
N GLN A 268 -17.27 13.82 7.17
CA GLN A 268 -16.83 14.14 5.81
C GLN A 268 -15.65 15.10 5.82
N THR A 269 -14.61 14.76 5.02
CA THR A 269 -13.53 15.70 4.72
C THR A 269 -13.86 16.53 3.47
N SER A 270 -13.25 17.71 3.36
CA SER A 270 -13.48 18.62 2.22
C SER A 270 -13.00 18.04 0.87
N SER A 271 -12.11 17.06 0.87
CA SER A 271 -11.39 16.67 -0.35
C SER A 271 -10.96 15.19 -0.44
N GLY A 272 -11.36 14.33 0.49
CA GLY A 272 -10.83 12.97 0.54
C GLY A 272 -11.75 11.93 1.18
N LEU A 273 -11.13 11.06 1.97
CA LEU A 273 -11.79 9.98 2.72
C LEU A 273 -12.50 10.52 3.95
N ASP A 274 -13.47 9.79 4.48
CA ASP A 274 -14.11 10.10 5.76
C ASP A 274 -13.11 9.95 6.92
N ARG A 275 -13.24 10.75 8.00
CA ARG A 275 -12.28 10.82 9.13
C ARG A 275 -12.10 9.47 9.82
N ASP A 276 -13.19 8.75 10.08
CA ASP A 276 -13.16 7.44 10.71
C ASP A 276 -12.39 6.43 9.85
N TYR A 277 -12.56 6.49 8.52
CA TYR A 277 -11.85 5.61 7.61
C TYR A 277 -10.35 5.94 7.49
N ILE A 278 -9.98 7.23 7.59
CA ILE A 278 -8.58 7.69 7.64
C ILE A 278 -7.89 7.11 8.88
N THR A 279 -8.56 7.21 10.04
CA THR A 279 -7.99 6.93 11.36
C THR A 279 -8.29 5.54 11.90
N GLN A 280 -8.97 4.69 11.14
CA GLN A 280 -9.35 3.34 11.56
C GLN A 280 -8.16 2.51 12.06
N TRP A 281 -7.01 2.60 11.40
CA TRP A 281 -5.74 2.01 11.85
C TRP A 281 -4.88 3.08 12.51
N SER A 282 -5.21 3.41 13.74
CA SER A 282 -4.42 4.32 14.59
C SER A 282 -3.58 3.52 15.57
N TYR A 283 -2.36 3.98 15.79
CA TYR A 283 -1.46 3.40 16.77
C TYR A 283 -1.86 3.82 18.18
N GLY A 284 -1.85 2.91 19.14
CA GLY A 284 -2.02 3.25 20.55
C GLY A 284 -0.86 4.13 21.06
N ILE A 285 -1.14 5.05 21.99
CA ILE A 285 -0.09 5.90 22.55
C ILE A 285 0.98 5.03 23.24
N ASP A 286 0.55 4.06 24.02
CA ASP A 286 1.41 3.09 24.69
C ASP A 286 1.97 2.01 23.72
N GLU A 287 1.35 1.78 22.59
CA GLU A 287 1.88 0.94 21.52
C GLU A 287 3.17 1.51 20.91
N THR A 288 3.44 2.81 21.08
CA THR A 288 4.71 3.44 20.66
C THR A 288 5.95 2.77 21.28
N TRP A 289 5.80 2.10 22.43
CA TRP A 289 6.89 1.36 23.07
C TRP A 289 7.34 0.11 22.30
N THR A 290 6.62 -0.29 21.24
CA THR A 290 7.09 -1.33 20.32
C THR A 290 8.41 -0.97 19.63
N LEU A 291 8.71 0.32 19.48
CA LEU A 291 10.03 0.79 19.01
C LEU A 291 11.19 0.29 19.89
N LEU A 292 10.94 0.01 21.18
CA LEU A 292 11.91 -0.48 22.17
C LEU A 292 11.70 -1.96 22.52
N VAL A 293 10.45 -2.39 22.68
CA VAL A 293 10.05 -3.74 23.10
C VAL A 293 9.04 -4.29 22.10
N PRO A 294 9.41 -5.19 21.19
CA PRO A 294 8.55 -5.62 20.06
C PRO A 294 7.15 -6.07 20.50
N ASN A 295 7.04 -6.81 21.60
CA ASN A 295 5.77 -7.31 22.10
C ASN A 295 5.10 -6.39 23.13
N ALA A 296 5.32 -5.06 23.06
CA ALA A 296 4.67 -4.13 24.00
C ALA A 296 3.13 -4.21 23.96
N LYS A 297 2.57 -4.64 22.83
CA LYS A 297 1.13 -4.94 22.64
C LYS A 297 0.89 -6.33 22.00
N GLY A 298 1.79 -7.29 22.24
CA GLY A 298 1.60 -8.68 21.83
C GLY A 298 2.04 -9.03 20.40
N GLY A 299 2.47 -8.08 19.60
CA GLY A 299 2.99 -8.33 18.26
C GLY A 299 1.90 -8.39 17.18
N ALA A 300 1.64 -9.56 16.58
CA ALA A 300 0.67 -9.72 15.51
C ALA A 300 -0.72 -10.18 16.01
N SER A 301 -1.76 -9.91 15.21
CA SER A 301 -3.13 -10.39 15.43
C SER A 301 -3.24 -11.86 15.01
N VAL A 302 -2.55 -12.73 15.73
CA VAL A 302 -2.62 -14.19 15.58
C VAL A 302 -3.22 -14.82 16.84
N PRO A 303 -3.78 -16.04 16.80
CA PRO A 303 -4.23 -16.73 17.98
C PRO A 303 -3.10 -16.85 19.02
N MET A 304 -3.41 -16.62 20.30
CA MET A 304 -2.42 -16.69 21.37
C MET A 304 -1.82 -18.09 21.50
N ALA A 305 -2.61 -19.13 21.16
CA ALA A 305 -2.15 -20.51 21.10
C ALA A 305 -0.98 -20.76 20.13
N ALA A 306 -0.72 -19.86 19.18
CA ALA A 306 0.43 -19.94 18.27
C ALA A 306 1.77 -19.62 18.98
N ASN A 307 1.74 -19.05 20.18
CA ASN A 307 2.94 -18.72 20.96
C ASN A 307 3.20 -19.79 22.04
N GLU A 308 3.94 -20.83 21.67
CA GLU A 308 4.21 -21.98 22.54
C GLU A 308 4.78 -21.58 23.91
N LYS A 309 5.72 -20.62 23.97
CA LYS A 309 6.32 -20.15 25.23
C LYS A 309 5.32 -19.43 26.13
N ALA A 310 4.41 -18.67 25.52
CA ALA A 310 3.35 -18.00 26.27
C ALA A 310 2.35 -19.01 26.83
N MET A 311 2.10 -20.09 26.10
CA MET A 311 1.19 -21.16 26.52
C MET A 311 1.71 -21.97 27.72
N GLU A 312 3.00 -21.92 28.06
CA GLU A 312 3.51 -22.47 29.33
C GLU A 312 2.92 -21.80 30.58
N LYS A 313 2.38 -20.58 30.44
CA LYS A 313 1.69 -19.81 31.49
C LYS A 313 0.17 -19.90 31.40
N ALA A 314 -0.35 -20.52 30.36
CA ALA A 314 -1.78 -20.67 30.16
C ALA A 314 -2.37 -21.76 31.06
N ASP A 315 -3.59 -21.52 31.58
CA ASP A 315 -4.36 -22.53 32.26
C ASP A 315 -4.79 -23.61 31.25
N PRO A 316 -4.46 -24.90 31.51
CA PRO A 316 -4.87 -26.00 30.63
C PRO A 316 -6.39 -26.07 30.35
N GLN A 317 -7.22 -25.62 31.30
CA GLN A 317 -8.67 -25.61 31.14
C GLN A 317 -9.17 -24.55 30.13
N LEU A 318 -8.35 -23.50 29.86
CA LEU A 318 -8.67 -22.40 28.96
C LEU A 318 -8.05 -22.52 27.54
N MET A 319 -7.34 -23.63 27.27
CA MET A 319 -6.60 -23.82 26.00
C MET A 319 -7.47 -23.67 24.74
N GLN A 320 -8.74 -24.07 24.79
CA GLN A 320 -9.65 -23.87 23.65
C GLN A 320 -9.95 -22.39 23.39
N ALA A 321 -10.07 -21.57 24.43
CA ALA A 321 -10.30 -20.14 24.28
C ALA A 321 -9.12 -19.45 23.59
N TYR A 322 -7.89 -19.89 23.85
CA TYR A 322 -6.68 -19.33 23.27
C TYR A 322 -6.49 -19.58 21.77
N GLN A 323 -7.27 -20.50 21.20
CA GLN A 323 -7.34 -20.67 19.73
C GLN A 323 -8.08 -19.51 19.04
N GLN A 324 -8.94 -18.80 19.76
CA GLN A 324 -9.75 -17.70 19.24
C GLN A 324 -9.29 -16.33 19.75
N ILE A 325 -8.68 -16.28 20.94
CA ILE A 325 -8.18 -15.02 21.53
C ILE A 325 -6.87 -14.63 20.87
N GLY A 326 -6.82 -13.38 20.40
CA GLY A 326 -5.64 -12.83 19.74
C GLY A 326 -4.48 -12.56 20.72
N GLN A 327 -3.25 -12.74 20.24
CA GLN A 327 -2.07 -12.35 20.99
C GLN A 327 -1.95 -10.83 21.13
N TYR A 328 -2.33 -10.09 20.08
CA TYR A 328 -2.33 -8.62 20.05
C TYR A 328 -3.50 -8.02 20.84
N TRP A 329 -3.19 -7.00 21.69
CA TRP A 329 -4.19 -6.27 22.49
C TRP A 329 -4.06 -4.74 22.38
N GLY A 330 -3.53 -4.25 21.23
CA GLY A 330 -3.46 -2.81 20.93
C GLY A 330 -4.74 -2.24 20.32
N ASP A 331 -4.68 -0.99 19.90
CA ASP A 331 -5.85 -0.22 19.45
C ASP A 331 -6.20 -0.42 17.96
N GLN A 332 -5.34 -1.04 17.18
CA GLN A 332 -5.61 -1.29 15.77
C GLN A 332 -6.62 -2.45 15.61
N PRO A 333 -7.51 -2.40 14.59
CA PRO A 333 -8.44 -3.51 14.33
C PRO A 333 -7.73 -4.84 14.05
N GLY A 334 -6.49 -4.78 13.61
CA GLY A 334 -5.61 -5.91 13.36
C GLY A 334 -4.24 -5.43 12.86
N THR A 335 -3.21 -6.21 13.15
CA THR A 335 -1.85 -5.93 12.71
C THR A 335 -1.10 -7.22 12.37
N SER A 336 -0.21 -7.13 11.38
CA SER A 336 0.70 -8.23 11.03
C SER A 336 1.98 -8.23 11.87
N GLY A 337 2.17 -7.23 12.75
CA GLY A 337 3.30 -7.13 13.66
C GLY A 337 3.66 -5.70 14.03
N PRO A 338 4.59 -5.53 14.97
CA PRO A 338 4.98 -4.24 15.53
C PRO A 338 5.94 -3.46 14.64
N VAL A 339 6.04 -2.16 14.88
CA VAL A 339 7.15 -1.32 14.38
C VAL A 339 8.29 -1.38 15.38
N TYR A 340 9.38 -2.08 15.03
CA TYR A 340 10.57 -2.23 15.91
C TYR A 340 11.84 -1.88 15.16
N VAL A 341 12.63 -0.98 15.70
CA VAL A 341 13.83 -0.43 15.07
C VAL A 341 15.15 -0.98 15.63
N GLY A 342 15.07 -1.92 16.60
CA GLY A 342 16.20 -2.45 17.34
C GLY A 342 16.45 -1.70 18.67
N ALA A 343 16.47 -2.43 19.78
CA ALA A 343 16.59 -1.83 21.12
C ALA A 343 17.88 -1.01 21.29
N PHE A 344 19.02 -1.56 20.87
CA PHE A 344 20.30 -0.85 20.92
C PHE A 344 20.36 0.33 19.95
N VAL A 345 19.69 0.23 18.81
CA VAL A 345 19.60 1.31 17.80
C VAL A 345 18.87 2.51 18.37
N LEU A 346 17.78 2.28 19.11
CA LEU A 346 17.04 3.35 19.80
C LEU A 346 17.90 4.03 20.85
N MET A 347 18.72 3.29 21.60
CA MET A 347 19.70 3.88 22.52
C MET A 347 20.70 4.77 21.78
N LEU A 348 21.23 4.31 20.65
CA LEU A 348 22.15 5.10 19.84
C LEU A 348 21.48 6.36 19.25
N PHE A 349 20.19 6.30 18.92
CA PHE A 349 19.42 7.46 18.48
C PHE A 349 19.38 8.53 19.58
N PHE A 350 19.03 8.18 20.82
CA PHE A 350 19.05 9.13 21.94
C PHE A 350 20.47 9.68 22.18
N LEU A 351 21.48 8.83 22.15
CA LEU A 351 22.86 9.28 22.24
C LEU A 351 23.22 10.26 21.11
N GLY A 352 22.71 10.02 19.90
CA GLY A 352 22.88 10.87 18.73
C GLY A 352 22.34 12.29 18.93
N LEU A 353 21.20 12.44 19.61
CA LEU A 353 20.64 13.75 19.92
C LEU A 353 21.60 14.61 20.79
N PHE A 354 22.37 13.97 21.65
CA PHE A 354 23.32 14.67 22.51
C PHE A 354 24.67 14.92 21.84
N ILE A 355 25.22 13.94 21.13
CA ILE A 355 26.62 14.03 20.64
C ILE A 355 26.75 14.51 19.19
N VAL A 356 25.77 14.28 18.31
CA VAL A 356 25.82 14.73 16.92
C VAL A 356 25.62 16.25 16.87
N LYS A 357 26.45 16.94 16.09
CA LYS A 357 26.38 18.41 15.91
C LYS A 357 25.66 18.77 14.62
N GLY A 358 25.11 19.98 14.58
CA GLY A 358 24.48 20.56 13.38
C GLY A 358 22.95 20.43 13.33
N PRO A 359 22.30 21.06 12.36
CA PRO A 359 20.84 21.13 12.27
C PRO A 359 20.18 19.81 11.86
N MET A 360 20.92 18.90 11.19
CA MET A 360 20.36 17.64 10.68
C MET A 360 19.75 16.77 11.80
N LYS A 361 20.36 16.70 12.98
CA LYS A 361 19.79 15.92 14.10
C LYS A 361 18.42 16.43 14.54
N TRP A 362 18.20 17.74 14.49
CA TRP A 362 16.92 18.35 14.84
C TRP A 362 15.84 18.08 13.77
N ALA A 363 16.25 18.06 12.51
CA ALA A 363 15.37 17.68 11.40
C ALA A 363 14.92 16.21 11.55
N LEU A 364 15.86 15.30 11.84
CA LEU A 364 15.55 13.89 12.06
C LEU A 364 14.66 13.69 13.30
N LEU A 365 14.95 14.40 14.41
CA LEU A 365 14.10 14.36 15.61
C LEU A 365 12.69 14.89 15.31
N ALA A 366 12.58 16.03 14.64
CA ALA A 366 11.27 16.63 14.32
C ALA A 366 10.44 15.70 13.43
N ALA A 367 11.06 15.07 12.43
CA ALA A 367 10.39 14.09 11.59
C ALA A 367 9.95 12.85 12.38
N THR A 368 10.79 12.33 13.29
CA THR A 368 10.46 11.21 14.18
C THR A 368 9.26 11.55 15.05
N VAL A 369 9.30 12.69 15.75
CA VAL A 369 8.22 13.12 16.65
C VAL A 369 6.92 13.34 15.86
N LEU A 370 6.99 14.00 14.70
CA LEU A 370 5.83 14.21 13.84
C LEU A 370 5.19 12.88 13.44
N SER A 371 6.00 11.89 13.04
CA SER A 371 5.48 10.60 12.63
C SER A 371 4.80 9.84 13.77
N ILE A 372 5.36 9.90 14.97
CA ILE A 372 4.76 9.30 16.17
C ILE A 372 3.41 9.96 16.49
N LEU A 373 3.37 11.30 16.56
CA LEU A 373 2.12 12.03 16.86
C LEU A 373 1.02 11.76 15.82
N LEU A 374 1.36 11.71 14.55
CA LEU A 374 0.39 11.42 13.48
C LEU A 374 -0.04 9.95 13.44
N SER A 375 0.83 9.02 13.87
CA SER A 375 0.46 7.60 13.93
C SER A 375 -0.63 7.31 14.97
N TRP A 376 -0.74 8.14 16.01
CA TRP A 376 -1.78 8.01 17.04
C TRP A 376 -3.21 8.29 16.51
N GLY A 377 -3.35 8.96 15.38
CA GLY A 377 -4.62 9.14 14.65
C GLY A 377 -5.78 9.54 15.55
N HIS A 378 -6.77 8.65 15.75
CA HIS A 378 -7.93 8.94 16.61
C HIS A 378 -7.55 9.09 18.09
N ASN A 379 -6.44 8.51 18.54
CA ASN A 379 -5.94 8.67 19.92
C ASN A 379 -5.37 10.09 20.17
N PHE A 380 -5.16 10.90 19.12
CA PHE A 380 -4.80 12.31 19.19
C PHE A 380 -5.51 13.14 18.11
N MET A 381 -6.85 13.07 18.14
CA MET A 381 -7.69 13.59 17.06
C MET A 381 -7.55 15.09 16.81
N SER A 382 -7.33 15.91 17.84
CA SER A 382 -7.12 17.35 17.67
C SER A 382 -5.93 17.69 16.78
N PHE A 383 -4.82 16.94 16.92
CA PHE A 383 -3.65 17.11 16.07
C PHE A 383 -3.86 16.51 14.67
N THR A 384 -4.49 15.34 14.60
CA THR A 384 -4.79 14.66 13.35
C THR A 384 -5.75 15.46 12.48
N ASN A 385 -6.78 16.09 13.06
CA ASN A 385 -7.72 16.97 12.35
C ASN A 385 -7.02 18.16 11.69
N PHE A 386 -6.03 18.77 12.36
CA PHE A 386 -5.25 19.83 11.73
C PHE A 386 -4.61 19.36 10.41
N PHE A 387 -4.06 18.14 10.37
CA PHE A 387 -3.48 17.60 9.15
C PHE A 387 -4.53 17.24 8.10
N ILE A 388 -5.65 16.66 8.51
CA ILE A 388 -6.76 16.30 7.61
C ILE A 388 -7.32 17.55 6.92
N ASP A 389 -7.48 18.65 7.66
CA ASP A 389 -8.16 19.85 7.18
C ASP A 389 -7.25 20.82 6.44
N TYR A 390 -5.98 20.97 6.87
CA TYR A 390 -5.10 22.03 6.37
C TYR A 390 -3.89 21.52 5.57
N ILE A 391 -3.45 20.26 5.75
CA ILE A 391 -2.28 19.77 5.01
C ILE A 391 -2.73 19.14 3.69
N PRO A 392 -2.29 19.66 2.55
CA PRO A 392 -2.72 19.18 1.24
C PRO A 392 -2.50 17.67 1.07
N LEU A 393 -3.47 16.98 0.50
CA LEU A 393 -3.47 15.56 0.18
C LEU A 393 -3.52 14.61 1.39
N TYR A 394 -3.35 15.06 2.64
CA TYR A 394 -3.34 14.17 3.80
C TYR A 394 -4.64 13.34 3.91
N ALA A 395 -5.79 13.96 3.68
CA ALA A 395 -7.11 13.32 3.69
C ALA A 395 -7.32 12.27 2.57
N LYS A 396 -6.35 12.09 1.65
CA LYS A 396 -6.41 11.08 0.58
C LYS A 396 -5.93 9.70 1.02
N PHE A 397 -5.28 9.59 2.18
CA PHE A 397 -4.63 8.38 2.65
C PHE A 397 -5.31 7.85 3.91
N ARG A 398 -5.33 6.53 4.05
CA ARG A 398 -5.82 5.82 5.24
C ARG A 398 -4.66 5.15 5.98
N THR A 399 -4.96 4.53 7.14
CA THR A 399 -3.98 3.77 7.92
C THR A 399 -2.83 4.66 8.37
N VAL A 400 -3.18 5.62 9.22
CA VAL A 400 -2.23 6.64 9.71
C VAL A 400 -1.02 6.03 10.44
N ALA A 401 -1.15 4.84 11.06
CA ALA A 401 -0.05 4.10 11.67
C ALA A 401 1.13 3.87 10.71
N SER A 402 0.87 3.75 9.39
CA SER A 402 1.92 3.55 8.38
C SER A 402 2.92 4.71 8.28
N ILE A 403 2.63 5.88 8.86
CA ILE A 403 3.56 7.03 8.85
C ILE A 403 4.81 6.77 9.71
N LEU A 404 4.79 5.76 10.58
CA LEU A 404 5.96 5.35 11.37
C LEU A 404 7.16 4.89 10.53
N VAL A 405 7.00 4.64 9.22
CA VAL A 405 8.12 4.46 8.28
C VAL A 405 9.10 5.63 8.30
N ILE A 406 8.64 6.84 8.69
CA ILE A 406 9.51 7.99 8.92
C ILE A 406 10.42 7.74 10.12
N ALA A 407 9.88 7.28 11.25
CA ALA A 407 10.66 6.94 12.44
C ALA A 407 11.65 5.82 12.14
N GLU A 408 11.24 4.80 11.39
CA GLU A 408 12.11 3.69 10.97
C GLU A 408 13.25 4.12 10.03
N PHE A 409 13.13 5.25 9.35
CA PHE A 409 14.22 5.84 8.59
C PHE A 409 15.10 6.76 9.45
N THR A 410 14.49 7.63 10.24
CA THR A 410 15.19 8.71 10.94
C THR A 410 15.94 8.22 12.17
N ILE A 411 15.40 7.23 12.90
CA ILE A 411 16.02 6.63 14.08
C ILE A 411 17.32 5.91 13.70
N PRO A 412 17.35 4.97 12.74
CA PRO A 412 18.60 4.32 12.30
C PRO A 412 19.60 5.31 11.73
N LEU A 413 19.16 6.30 10.94
CA LEU A 413 20.09 7.28 10.35
C LEU A 413 20.79 8.11 11.43
N LEU A 414 20.08 8.61 12.43
CA LEU A 414 20.69 9.37 13.53
C LEU A 414 21.56 8.47 14.43
N ALA A 415 21.14 7.24 14.69
CA ALA A 415 21.93 6.23 15.41
C ALA A 415 23.25 5.96 14.71
N MET A 416 23.22 5.81 13.37
CA MET A 416 24.45 5.62 12.59
C MET A 416 25.34 6.85 12.56
N LEU A 417 24.77 8.07 12.51
CA LEU A 417 25.55 9.30 12.64
C LEU A 417 26.25 9.39 14.01
N ALA A 418 25.58 8.95 15.09
CA ALA A 418 26.18 8.85 16.41
C ALA A 418 27.33 7.84 16.46
N LEU A 419 27.10 6.64 15.93
CA LEU A 419 28.12 5.59 15.90
C LEU A 419 29.32 5.99 15.05
N LYS A 420 29.08 6.59 13.86
CA LYS A 420 30.14 7.16 13.02
C LYS A 420 31.00 8.15 13.80
N LYS A 421 30.38 9.07 14.53
CA LYS A 421 31.09 10.05 15.35
C LYS A 421 31.94 9.41 16.43
N ILE A 422 31.42 8.36 17.12
CA ILE A 422 32.16 7.62 18.15
C ILE A 422 33.37 6.90 17.54
N ILE A 423 33.21 6.26 16.40
CA ILE A 423 34.27 5.50 15.72
C ILE A 423 35.35 6.43 15.12
N ASP A 424 34.91 7.54 14.50
CA ASP A 424 35.86 8.51 13.89
C ASP A 424 36.58 9.38 14.95
N GLU A 425 35.91 9.65 16.11
CA GLU A 425 36.42 10.48 17.20
C GLU A 425 36.35 9.70 18.55
N PRO A 426 37.27 8.78 18.87
CA PRO A 426 37.16 7.91 20.04
C PRO A 426 37.04 8.63 21.39
N ASN A 427 37.53 9.88 21.48
CA ASN A 427 37.39 10.69 22.71
C ASN A 427 35.97 11.22 22.93
N THR A 428 35.08 11.08 21.96
CA THR A 428 33.66 11.54 22.06
C THR A 428 32.99 10.94 23.29
N LEU A 429 33.16 9.65 23.53
CA LEU A 429 32.57 8.99 24.70
C LEU A 429 33.20 9.46 26.03
N LYS A 430 34.49 9.77 26.03
CA LYS A 430 35.18 10.33 27.23
C LYS A 430 34.54 11.62 27.67
N ASN A 431 34.33 12.53 26.70
CA ASN A 431 33.80 13.87 26.93
C ASN A 431 32.27 13.87 27.18
N ASN A 432 31.59 12.79 26.88
CA ASN A 432 30.14 12.70 26.90
C ASN A 432 29.58 11.50 27.70
N LYS A 433 30.31 11.03 28.72
CA LYS A 433 29.91 9.87 29.55
C LYS A 433 28.50 10.01 30.13
N LYS A 434 28.14 11.21 30.61
CA LYS A 434 26.82 11.47 31.17
C LYS A 434 25.71 11.17 30.14
N TRP A 435 25.92 11.54 28.89
CA TRP A 435 24.93 11.34 27.84
C TRP A 435 24.82 9.88 27.40
N LEU A 436 25.91 9.09 27.50
CA LEU A 436 25.85 7.64 27.31
C LEU A 436 24.96 7.01 28.40
N TRP A 437 25.17 7.36 29.68
CA TRP A 437 24.34 6.81 30.76
C TRP A 437 22.90 7.36 30.76
N THR A 438 22.71 8.62 30.34
CA THR A 438 21.35 9.17 30.14
C THR A 438 20.62 8.39 29.06
N SER A 439 21.27 8.12 27.91
CA SER A 439 20.66 7.34 26.81
C SER A 439 20.39 5.89 27.22
N PHE A 440 21.31 5.29 28.00
CA PHE A 440 21.09 3.96 28.58
C PHE A 440 19.89 3.97 29.54
N GLY A 441 19.79 4.97 30.42
CA GLY A 441 18.67 5.10 31.36
C GLY A 441 17.32 5.26 30.65
N LEU A 442 17.27 6.06 29.58
CA LEU A 442 16.06 6.31 28.78
C LEU A 442 15.62 5.09 27.94
N THR A 443 16.46 4.08 27.80
CA THR A 443 16.14 2.89 26.98
C THR A 443 16.35 1.61 27.78
N GLY A 444 17.58 1.24 28.11
CA GLY A 444 17.90 0.05 28.91
C GLY A 444 17.29 0.12 30.31
N GLY A 445 17.35 1.30 30.97
CA GLY A 445 16.70 1.52 32.26
C GLY A 445 15.18 1.34 32.20
N LEU A 446 14.52 1.89 31.19
CA LEU A 446 13.08 1.67 30.97
C LEU A 446 12.77 0.22 30.65
N ALA A 447 13.54 -0.43 29.77
CA ALA A 447 13.34 -1.85 29.45
C ALA A 447 13.50 -2.74 30.70
N PHE A 448 14.46 -2.42 31.60
CA PHE A 448 14.61 -3.08 32.89
C PHE A 448 13.38 -2.88 33.79
N LEU A 449 12.86 -1.66 33.87
CA LEU A 449 11.65 -1.36 34.65
C LEU A 449 10.42 -2.08 34.09
N PHE A 450 10.27 -2.14 32.78
CA PHE A 450 9.20 -2.88 32.09
C PHE A 450 9.26 -4.39 32.36
N TRP A 451 10.47 -4.93 32.56
CA TRP A 451 10.66 -6.32 32.96
C TRP A 451 10.27 -6.58 34.40
N VAL A 452 10.74 -5.73 35.35
CA VAL A 452 10.58 -5.98 36.81
C VAL A 452 9.22 -5.54 37.33
N ALA A 453 8.61 -4.53 36.72
CA ALA A 453 7.34 -3.95 37.15
C ALA A 453 6.45 -3.61 35.92
N PRO A 454 6.10 -4.62 35.09
CA PRO A 454 5.37 -4.39 33.86
C PRO A 454 4.01 -3.72 34.07
N THR A 455 3.26 -4.13 35.08
CA THR A 455 1.92 -3.62 35.41
C THR A 455 1.90 -2.17 35.89
N LEU A 456 3.02 -1.65 36.37
CA LEU A 456 3.13 -0.25 36.79
C LEU A 456 3.02 0.72 35.59
N PHE A 457 3.54 0.30 34.45
CA PHE A 457 3.56 1.10 33.22
C PHE A 457 2.44 0.71 32.25
N PHE A 458 2.03 -0.55 32.26
CA PHE A 458 0.97 -1.12 31.41
C PHE A 458 -0.04 -1.84 32.32
N PRO A 459 -1.01 -1.11 32.89
CA PRO A 459 -1.97 -1.71 33.81
C PRO A 459 -3.01 -2.58 33.11
N ASN A 460 -3.23 -2.37 31.78
CA ASN A 460 -4.27 -3.04 31.00
C ASN A 460 -3.66 -3.97 29.95
N TYR A 461 -4.00 -5.26 30.05
CA TYR A 461 -3.61 -6.31 29.10
C TYR A 461 -4.81 -6.87 28.32
N ILE A 462 -5.99 -6.25 28.43
CA ILE A 462 -7.21 -6.60 27.72
C ILE A 462 -7.61 -5.37 26.90
N SER A 463 -7.89 -5.55 25.61
CA SER A 463 -8.31 -4.46 24.74
C SER A 463 -9.75 -4.01 25.05
N ALA A 464 -10.11 -2.79 24.66
CA ALA A 464 -11.47 -2.28 24.84
C ALA A 464 -12.53 -3.15 24.13
N ALA A 465 -12.20 -3.70 22.95
CA ALA A 465 -13.08 -4.60 22.20
C ALA A 465 -13.30 -5.93 22.95
N GLU A 466 -12.24 -6.51 23.50
CA GLU A 466 -12.33 -7.73 24.32
C GLU A 466 -13.14 -7.49 25.60
N THR A 467 -12.92 -6.35 26.28
CA THR A 467 -13.72 -5.99 27.48
C THR A 467 -15.22 -5.92 27.15
N GLN A 468 -15.58 -5.36 26.02
CA GLN A 468 -16.98 -5.32 25.59
C GLN A 468 -17.52 -6.73 25.27
N GLN A 469 -16.75 -7.56 24.58
CA GLN A 469 -17.13 -8.93 24.23
C GLN A 469 -17.28 -9.80 25.48
N PHE A 470 -16.32 -9.75 26.39
CA PHE A 470 -16.33 -10.49 27.66
C PHE A 470 -17.49 -10.05 28.56
N GLY A 471 -17.77 -8.73 28.59
CA GLY A 471 -18.94 -8.21 29.30
C GLY A 471 -20.26 -8.77 28.77
N GLN A 472 -20.41 -8.94 27.46
CA GLN A 472 -21.62 -9.57 26.85
C GLN A 472 -21.71 -11.06 27.21
N ILE A 473 -20.59 -11.78 27.27
CA ILE A 473 -20.57 -13.20 27.69
C ILE A 473 -20.94 -13.32 29.18
N ALA A 474 -20.36 -12.46 30.04
CA ALA A 474 -20.62 -12.49 31.47
C ALA A 474 -22.10 -12.22 31.83
N GLN A 475 -22.84 -11.49 31.01
CA GLN A 475 -24.28 -11.24 31.18
C GLN A 475 -25.16 -12.49 30.96
N GLN A 476 -24.62 -13.59 30.39
CA GLN A 476 -25.38 -14.80 30.12
C GLN A 476 -25.67 -15.67 31.37
N GLY A 477 -25.05 -15.34 32.51
CA GLY A 477 -25.27 -16.01 33.78
C GLY A 477 -24.05 -16.05 34.69
N GLN A 478 -24.27 -16.56 35.93
CA GLN A 478 -23.22 -16.57 36.95
C GLN A 478 -22.02 -17.47 36.58
N GLU A 479 -22.26 -18.62 35.95
CA GLU A 479 -21.15 -19.50 35.49
C GLU A 479 -20.34 -18.84 34.36
N ALA A 480 -21.02 -18.16 33.42
CA ALA A 480 -20.36 -17.40 32.36
C ALA A 480 -19.53 -16.25 32.92
N ALA A 481 -20.03 -15.54 33.93
CA ALA A 481 -19.29 -14.48 34.60
C ALA A 481 -18.04 -15.02 35.34
N GLN A 482 -18.14 -16.18 36.01
CA GLN A 482 -16.98 -16.82 36.67
C GLN A 482 -15.93 -17.28 35.63
N PHE A 483 -16.38 -17.87 34.51
CA PHE A 483 -15.49 -18.24 33.40
C PHE A 483 -14.75 -17.02 32.82
N VAL A 484 -15.48 -15.93 32.57
CA VAL A 484 -14.88 -14.68 32.04
C VAL A 484 -13.84 -14.13 33.03
N ASN A 485 -14.14 -14.05 34.31
CA ASN A 485 -13.20 -13.57 35.32
C ASN A 485 -11.92 -14.42 35.37
N ALA A 486 -12.05 -15.75 35.31
CA ALA A 486 -10.89 -16.65 35.27
C ALA A 486 -10.09 -16.48 33.99
N LEU A 487 -10.78 -16.31 32.85
CA LEU A 487 -10.17 -16.08 31.55
C LEU A 487 -9.40 -14.77 31.51
N GLU A 488 -9.99 -13.65 31.96
CA GLU A 488 -9.35 -12.32 32.00
C GLU A 488 -8.10 -12.32 32.87
N ALA A 489 -8.17 -12.94 34.04
CA ALA A 489 -7.03 -13.07 34.96
C ALA A 489 -5.87 -13.85 34.30
N ASN A 490 -6.18 -14.95 33.63
CA ASN A 490 -5.15 -15.77 32.99
C ASN A 490 -4.61 -15.12 31.72
N ILE A 491 -5.45 -14.51 30.86
CA ILE A 491 -5.01 -13.71 29.69
C ILE A 491 -4.04 -12.61 30.14
N THR A 492 -4.38 -11.89 31.22
CA THR A 492 -3.51 -10.83 31.78
C THR A 492 -2.15 -11.41 32.14
N SER A 493 -2.10 -12.54 32.84
CA SER A 493 -0.84 -13.19 33.22
C SER A 493 0.00 -13.64 32.01
N VAL A 494 -0.65 -14.21 30.99
CA VAL A 494 0.03 -14.66 29.76
C VAL A 494 0.58 -13.47 28.98
N ARG A 495 -0.20 -12.41 28.78
CA ARG A 495 0.22 -11.20 28.05
C ARG A 495 1.30 -10.41 28.81
N GLU A 496 1.20 -10.34 30.13
CA GLU A 496 2.25 -9.78 30.98
C GLU A 496 3.57 -10.53 30.81
N TYR A 497 3.54 -11.86 30.76
CA TYR A 497 4.72 -12.68 30.51
C TYR A 497 5.31 -12.43 29.10
N ILE A 498 4.47 -12.32 28.06
CA ILE A 498 4.90 -11.98 26.69
C ILE A 498 5.64 -10.64 26.67
N PHE A 499 5.07 -9.61 27.30
CA PHE A 499 5.67 -8.28 27.35
C PHE A 499 6.96 -8.25 28.17
N SER A 500 6.93 -8.76 29.42
CA SER A 500 8.09 -8.71 30.33
C SER A 500 9.29 -9.50 29.80
N SER A 501 9.06 -10.65 29.18
CA SER A 501 10.12 -11.45 28.54
C SER A 501 10.84 -10.70 27.43
N ASP A 502 10.09 -9.99 26.60
CA ASP A 502 10.66 -9.18 25.51
C ASP A 502 11.33 -7.90 26.03
N ALA A 503 10.84 -7.34 27.14
CA ALA A 503 11.49 -6.22 27.83
C ALA A 503 12.86 -6.61 28.38
N LEU A 504 12.97 -7.80 29.01
CA LEU A 504 14.25 -8.36 29.45
C LEU A 504 15.23 -8.55 28.30
N ARG A 505 14.73 -9.10 27.15
CA ARG A 505 15.51 -9.27 25.93
C ARG A 505 16.07 -7.92 25.44
N SER A 506 15.23 -6.89 25.37
CA SER A 506 15.64 -5.53 24.94
C SER A 506 16.67 -4.94 25.90
N PHE A 507 16.50 -5.12 27.21
CA PHE A 507 17.49 -4.71 28.22
C PHE A 507 18.85 -5.37 27.99
N ILE A 508 18.90 -6.70 27.81
CA ILE A 508 20.14 -7.46 27.57
C ILE A 508 20.85 -6.95 26.30
N ILE A 509 20.13 -6.74 25.20
CA ILE A 509 20.69 -6.23 23.94
C ILE A 509 21.32 -4.85 24.14
N ILE A 510 20.64 -3.94 24.83
CA ILE A 510 21.15 -2.60 25.14
C ILE A 510 22.38 -2.69 26.04
N ALA A 511 22.37 -3.55 27.06
CA ALA A 511 23.49 -3.72 27.97
C ALA A 511 24.74 -4.26 27.25
N ILE A 512 24.59 -5.28 26.38
CA ILE A 512 25.70 -5.82 25.58
C ILE A 512 26.24 -4.74 24.62
N GLY A 513 25.37 -4.04 23.87
CA GLY A 513 25.77 -2.97 22.96
C GLY A 513 26.52 -1.82 23.68
N THR A 514 26.05 -1.44 24.89
CA THR A 514 26.70 -0.45 25.72
C THR A 514 28.06 -0.94 26.20
N ALA A 515 28.17 -2.21 26.60
CA ALA A 515 29.44 -2.81 27.00
C ALA A 515 30.46 -2.82 25.83
N LEU A 516 30.03 -3.13 24.60
CA LEU A 516 30.88 -3.05 23.40
C LEU A 516 31.41 -1.63 23.16
N LEU A 517 30.58 -0.59 23.33
CA LEU A 517 31.03 0.80 23.23
C LEU A 517 32.02 1.18 24.34
N LEU A 518 31.81 0.68 25.58
CA LEU A 518 32.72 0.92 26.67
C LEU A 518 34.08 0.19 26.50
N LEU A 519 34.09 -1.03 25.96
CA LEU A 519 35.30 -1.75 25.60
C LEU A 519 36.09 -1.06 24.51
N PHE A 520 35.38 -0.55 23.48
CA PHE A 520 35.98 0.30 22.44
C PHE A 520 36.60 1.57 23.03
N TYR A 521 35.84 2.26 23.89
CA TYR A 521 36.33 3.46 24.57
C TYR A 521 37.59 3.18 25.42
N LYS A 522 37.62 2.05 26.12
CA LYS A 522 38.79 1.61 26.92
C LYS A 522 39.93 1.06 26.03
N LYS A 523 39.85 1.16 24.70
CA LYS A 523 40.83 0.65 23.72
C LYS A 523 41.10 -0.86 23.83
N LYS A 524 40.15 -1.62 24.39
CA LYS A 524 40.24 -3.10 24.43
C LYS A 524 39.82 -3.76 23.14
N LEU A 525 39.04 -3.06 22.32
CA LEU A 525 38.59 -3.49 20.99
C LEU A 525 38.98 -2.43 19.97
N ASN A 526 39.35 -2.88 18.75
CA ASN A 526 39.55 -1.97 17.61
C ASN A 526 38.20 -1.64 16.92
N ALA A 527 38.19 -0.62 16.05
CA ALA A 527 36.99 -0.13 15.39
C ALA A 527 36.28 -1.18 14.52
N HIS A 528 37.02 -1.96 13.73
CA HIS A 528 36.44 -2.97 12.83
C HIS A 528 35.79 -4.11 13.62
N PHE A 529 36.47 -4.60 14.66
CA PHE A 529 35.94 -5.67 15.50
C PHE A 529 34.73 -5.19 16.31
N THR A 530 34.77 -3.97 16.85
CA THR A 530 33.62 -3.38 17.55
C THR A 530 32.40 -3.27 16.63
N VAL A 531 32.57 -2.75 15.43
CA VAL A 531 31.48 -2.62 14.46
C VAL A 531 30.97 -3.99 14.00
N GLY A 532 31.85 -4.98 13.83
CA GLY A 532 31.47 -6.36 13.53
C GLY A 532 30.64 -6.99 14.65
N CYS A 533 31.03 -6.81 15.92
CA CYS A 533 30.25 -7.30 17.07
C CYS A 533 28.88 -6.60 17.19
N ILE A 534 28.83 -5.28 16.95
CA ILE A 534 27.55 -4.53 16.93
C ILE A 534 26.67 -5.01 15.75
N ALA A 535 27.26 -5.28 14.59
CA ALA A 535 26.53 -5.80 13.45
C ALA A 535 25.89 -7.17 13.74
N LEU A 536 26.65 -8.06 14.36
CA LEU A 536 26.14 -9.36 14.80
C LEU A 536 25.05 -9.20 15.86
N LEU A 537 25.26 -8.33 16.86
CA LEU A 537 24.28 -8.08 17.93
C LEU A 537 22.95 -7.57 17.33
N CYS A 538 22.99 -6.55 16.47
CA CYS A 538 21.78 -5.98 15.84
C CYS A 538 21.13 -7.00 14.89
N LEU A 539 21.92 -7.75 14.11
CA LEU A 539 21.40 -8.78 13.22
C LEU A 539 20.67 -9.88 13.99
N VAL A 540 21.28 -10.39 15.07
CA VAL A 540 20.65 -11.43 15.92
C VAL A 540 19.38 -10.89 16.59
N ASP A 541 19.43 -9.67 17.10
CA ASP A 541 18.29 -9.00 17.72
C ASP A 541 17.10 -8.93 16.76
N MET A 542 17.31 -8.33 15.60
CA MET A 542 16.24 -8.03 14.63
C MET A 542 15.80 -9.29 13.89
N TRP A 543 16.72 -10.16 13.47
CA TRP A 543 16.40 -11.43 12.80
C TRP A 543 15.45 -12.31 13.63
N GLN A 544 15.70 -12.41 14.95
CA GLN A 544 14.82 -13.18 15.84
C GLN A 544 13.41 -12.58 15.94
N VAL A 545 13.31 -11.25 15.92
CA VAL A 545 12.00 -10.58 15.91
C VAL A 545 11.31 -10.79 14.56
N ASP A 546 12.03 -10.61 13.47
CA ASP A 546 11.49 -10.71 12.12
C ASP A 546 10.98 -12.11 11.78
N LYS A 547 11.69 -13.16 12.23
CA LYS A 547 11.28 -14.55 12.03
C LYS A 547 10.00 -14.94 12.80
N ARG A 548 9.52 -14.11 13.73
CA ARG A 548 8.17 -14.28 14.31
C ARG A 548 7.07 -13.99 13.29
N TYR A 549 7.33 -13.08 12.33
CA TYR A 549 6.35 -12.50 11.40
C TYR A 549 6.55 -12.93 9.94
N LEU A 550 7.79 -13.24 9.56
CA LEU A 550 8.13 -13.74 8.23
C LEU A 550 9.04 -14.96 8.36
N ASN A 551 8.44 -16.14 8.38
CA ASN A 551 9.11 -17.42 8.59
C ASN A 551 8.76 -18.43 7.49
N ASP A 552 9.43 -19.59 7.52
CA ASP A 552 9.34 -20.61 6.47
C ASP A 552 7.94 -21.25 6.35
N GLY A 553 7.15 -21.26 7.44
CA GLY A 553 5.77 -21.77 7.45
C GLY A 553 4.79 -20.96 6.62
N MET A 554 5.15 -19.73 6.23
CA MET A 554 4.33 -18.88 5.36
C MET A 554 4.51 -19.17 3.87
N PHE A 555 5.50 -19.97 3.50
CA PHE A 555 5.81 -20.29 2.11
C PHE A 555 5.06 -21.54 1.64
N VAL A 556 4.46 -21.46 0.48
CA VAL A 556 3.66 -22.51 -0.15
C VAL A 556 4.29 -22.95 -1.47
N GLU A 557 3.86 -24.08 -1.99
CA GLU A 557 4.26 -24.56 -3.31
C GLU A 557 3.87 -23.55 -4.41
N LYS A 558 4.71 -23.39 -5.41
CA LYS A 558 4.47 -22.47 -6.53
C LYS A 558 3.17 -22.78 -7.29
N SER A 559 2.75 -24.04 -7.32
CA SER A 559 1.49 -24.48 -7.90
C SER A 559 0.26 -23.74 -7.35
N VAL A 560 0.31 -23.30 -6.09
CA VAL A 560 -0.76 -22.52 -5.44
C VAL A 560 -0.94 -21.16 -6.12
N ARG A 561 0.14 -20.53 -6.57
CA ARG A 561 0.07 -19.27 -7.34
C ARG A 561 -0.38 -19.49 -8.77
N ASP A 562 0.11 -20.55 -9.40
CA ASP A 562 -0.15 -20.84 -10.82
C ASP A 562 -1.62 -21.24 -11.03
N THR A 563 -2.25 -21.84 -10.00
CA THR A 563 -3.68 -22.15 -9.96
C THR A 563 -4.30 -21.60 -8.65
N PRO A 564 -4.36 -20.27 -8.47
CA PRO A 564 -4.77 -19.66 -7.20
C PRO A 564 -6.23 -19.94 -6.85
N GLN A 565 -7.04 -20.23 -7.86
CA GLN A 565 -8.43 -20.61 -7.71
C GLN A 565 -8.71 -21.88 -8.49
N GLN A 566 -9.12 -22.92 -7.77
CA GLN A 566 -9.61 -24.14 -8.41
C GLN A 566 -11.04 -23.89 -8.91
N MET A 567 -11.27 -24.20 -10.18
CA MET A 567 -12.56 -24.07 -10.80
C MET A 567 -13.57 -25.03 -10.12
N THR A 568 -14.56 -24.46 -9.47
CA THR A 568 -15.63 -25.22 -8.83
C THR A 568 -16.62 -25.81 -9.87
N GLU A 569 -17.48 -26.73 -9.45
CA GLU A 569 -18.57 -27.20 -10.31
C GLU A 569 -19.56 -26.07 -10.63
N THR A 570 -19.76 -25.16 -9.68
CA THR A 570 -20.57 -23.95 -9.86
C THR A 570 -20.03 -23.08 -11.00
N ASP A 571 -18.71 -22.84 -11.03
CA ASP A 571 -18.07 -22.06 -12.09
C ASP A 571 -18.23 -22.74 -13.46
N ARG A 572 -18.05 -24.08 -13.52
CA ARG A 572 -18.23 -24.85 -14.75
C ARG A 572 -19.65 -24.75 -15.30
N ILE A 573 -20.65 -24.75 -14.43
CA ILE A 573 -22.06 -24.60 -14.83
C ILE A 573 -22.29 -23.20 -15.41
N ILE A 574 -21.83 -22.15 -14.74
CA ILE A 574 -21.99 -20.75 -15.21
C ILE A 574 -21.29 -20.56 -16.54
N LEU A 575 -20.07 -21.06 -16.69
CA LEU A 575 -19.26 -20.92 -17.92
C LEU A 575 -19.78 -21.71 -19.13
N ARG A 576 -20.81 -22.56 -18.96
CA ARG A 576 -21.54 -23.16 -20.09
C ARG A 576 -22.41 -22.13 -20.83
N ASP A 577 -22.80 -21.05 -20.16
CA ASP A 577 -23.49 -19.93 -20.79
C ASP A 577 -22.53 -19.18 -21.74
N LYS A 578 -22.88 -19.15 -23.02
CA LYS A 578 -22.11 -18.50 -24.09
C LYS A 578 -22.53 -17.05 -24.34
N GLY A 579 -23.33 -16.46 -23.46
CA GLY A 579 -23.63 -15.02 -23.49
C GLY A 579 -22.32 -14.22 -23.46
N LEU A 580 -22.25 -13.17 -24.30
CA LEU A 580 -21.04 -12.38 -24.46
C LEU A 580 -20.67 -11.59 -23.20
N ASP A 581 -21.70 -11.12 -22.49
CA ASP A 581 -21.51 -10.31 -21.30
C ASP A 581 -22.68 -10.49 -20.31
N TYR A 582 -22.32 -10.86 -19.08
CA TYR A 582 -23.21 -10.93 -17.92
C TYR A 582 -22.38 -10.89 -16.65
N ARG A 583 -23.00 -10.57 -15.51
CA ARG A 583 -22.31 -10.49 -14.24
C ARG A 583 -22.79 -11.56 -13.27
N VAL A 584 -21.91 -11.90 -12.31
CA VAL A 584 -22.14 -12.89 -11.27
C VAL A 584 -22.11 -12.19 -9.92
N LEU A 585 -23.09 -12.49 -9.08
CA LEU A 585 -23.16 -12.10 -7.68
C LEU A 585 -22.83 -13.31 -6.80
N ASN A 586 -21.73 -13.28 -6.09
CA ASN A 586 -21.37 -14.35 -5.17
C ASN A 586 -21.83 -14.02 -3.74
N LEU A 587 -22.85 -14.71 -3.28
CA LEU A 587 -23.41 -14.61 -1.91
C LEU A 587 -22.83 -15.67 -0.95
N ALA A 588 -21.97 -16.56 -1.47
CA ALA A 588 -21.28 -17.57 -0.67
C ALA A 588 -19.94 -17.07 -0.08
N SER A 589 -19.50 -15.88 -0.49
CA SER A 589 -18.27 -15.24 -0.03
C SER A 589 -18.55 -13.85 0.54
N ASN A 590 -17.50 -13.18 1.06
CA ASN A 590 -17.58 -11.75 1.38
C ASN A 590 -17.48 -10.94 0.09
N THR A 591 -18.59 -10.78 -0.63
CA THR A 591 -18.72 -10.23 -1.98
C THR A 591 -17.87 -8.98 -2.25
N PHE A 592 -17.70 -8.08 -1.27
CA PHE A 592 -16.98 -6.82 -1.44
C PHE A 592 -15.56 -6.82 -0.85
N ASN A 593 -15.08 -7.99 -0.43
CA ASN A 593 -13.76 -8.18 0.15
C ASN A 593 -13.02 -9.39 -0.41
N GLU A 594 -13.32 -9.80 -1.65
CA GLU A 594 -12.68 -10.93 -2.34
C GLU A 594 -12.55 -10.64 -3.85
N ASN A 595 -11.62 -11.33 -4.51
CA ASN A 595 -11.44 -11.31 -5.97
C ASN A 595 -11.38 -12.74 -6.56
N GLU A 596 -11.87 -13.72 -5.84
CA GLU A 596 -11.94 -15.11 -6.29
C GLU A 596 -12.97 -15.25 -7.41
N THR A 597 -14.14 -14.64 -7.23
CA THR A 597 -15.21 -14.62 -8.25
C THR A 597 -14.72 -13.98 -9.53
N SER A 598 -13.93 -12.89 -9.43
CA SER A 598 -13.41 -12.16 -10.59
C SER A 598 -12.36 -12.92 -11.40
N TYR A 599 -11.84 -14.03 -10.88
CA TYR A 599 -10.90 -14.89 -11.58
C TYR A 599 -11.54 -15.62 -12.76
N TYR A 600 -12.81 -16.03 -12.61
CA TYR A 600 -13.56 -16.75 -13.65
C TYR A 600 -14.71 -15.95 -14.25
N HIS A 601 -15.25 -14.96 -13.52
CA HIS A 601 -16.48 -14.27 -13.87
C HIS A 601 -16.34 -12.75 -13.76
N LYS A 602 -17.21 -12.03 -14.45
CA LYS A 602 -17.40 -10.60 -14.25
C LYS A 602 -18.23 -10.40 -12.99
N SER A 603 -17.64 -9.86 -11.93
CA SER A 603 -18.25 -9.79 -10.60
C SER A 603 -18.97 -8.47 -10.36
N ILE A 604 -20.12 -8.55 -9.67
CA ILE A 604 -20.77 -7.40 -9.03
C ILE A 604 -19.92 -6.90 -7.86
N GLY A 605 -19.22 -7.81 -7.19
CA GLY A 605 -18.33 -7.54 -6.06
C GLY A 605 -16.90 -7.28 -6.43
N GLY A 606 -16.03 -7.46 -5.45
CA GLY A 606 -14.59 -7.36 -5.58
C GLY A 606 -13.93 -6.70 -4.38
N TYR A 607 -12.60 -6.75 -4.35
CA TYR A 607 -11.76 -6.12 -3.34
C TYR A 607 -10.77 -5.14 -3.98
N HIS A 608 -10.97 -3.85 -3.77
CA HIS A 608 -10.02 -2.80 -4.20
C HIS A 608 -10.22 -1.51 -3.40
N ALA A 609 -9.11 -0.98 -2.84
CA ALA A 609 -9.13 0.21 -1.98
C ALA A 609 -9.48 1.53 -2.72
N ALA A 610 -9.40 1.54 -4.05
CA ALA A 610 -9.70 2.70 -4.88
C ALA A 610 -10.81 2.40 -5.90
N LYS A 611 -11.86 1.63 -5.52
CA LYS A 611 -13.04 1.44 -6.34
C LYS A 611 -13.75 2.77 -6.65
N LEU A 612 -14.60 2.80 -7.66
CA LEU A 612 -15.37 3.99 -8.01
C LEU A 612 -16.29 4.40 -6.85
N ARG A 613 -16.26 5.69 -6.47
CA ARG A 613 -17.03 6.19 -5.33
C ARG A 613 -18.53 6.02 -5.51
N ARG A 614 -19.06 6.37 -6.68
CA ARG A 614 -20.48 6.20 -6.97
C ARG A 614 -20.95 4.75 -6.89
N TYR A 615 -20.06 3.80 -7.25
CA TYR A 615 -20.36 2.38 -7.09
C TYR A 615 -20.41 1.98 -5.61
N GLN A 616 -19.50 2.48 -4.76
CA GLN A 616 -19.60 2.27 -3.29
C GLN A 616 -20.88 2.86 -2.71
N GLU A 617 -21.24 4.07 -3.13
CA GLU A 617 -22.49 4.70 -2.70
C GLU A 617 -23.73 3.91 -3.12
N MET A 618 -23.68 3.26 -4.29
CA MET A 618 -24.72 2.33 -4.75
C MET A 618 -24.70 1.01 -3.96
N ILE A 619 -23.52 0.51 -3.57
CA ILE A 619 -23.41 -0.65 -2.67
C ILE A 619 -24.11 -0.33 -1.35
N ASP A 620 -23.81 0.80 -0.74
CA ASP A 620 -24.34 1.19 0.57
C ASP A 620 -25.87 1.44 0.52
N ALA A 621 -26.35 2.08 -0.54
CA ALA A 621 -27.75 2.46 -0.66
C ALA A 621 -28.67 1.31 -1.09
N TYR A 622 -28.21 0.44 -1.99
CA TYR A 622 -29.08 -0.53 -2.65
C TYR A 622 -28.50 -1.94 -2.77
N ILE A 623 -27.25 -2.11 -3.25
CA ILE A 623 -26.76 -3.47 -3.60
C ILE A 623 -26.66 -4.33 -2.34
N ALA A 624 -26.06 -3.85 -1.24
CA ALA A 624 -25.94 -4.60 0.00
C ALA A 624 -27.33 -4.87 0.67
N PRO A 625 -28.26 -3.90 0.75
CA PRO A 625 -29.64 -4.17 1.17
C PRO A 625 -30.39 -5.18 0.28
N GLU A 626 -30.19 -5.15 -1.05
CA GLU A 626 -30.80 -6.14 -1.96
C GLU A 626 -30.23 -7.54 -1.73
N MET A 627 -28.90 -7.66 -1.54
CA MET A 627 -28.27 -8.93 -1.19
C MET A 627 -28.85 -9.52 0.11
N GLN A 628 -29.05 -8.69 1.15
CA GLN A 628 -29.61 -9.13 2.42
C GLN A 628 -31.05 -9.62 2.26
N ARG A 629 -31.87 -8.99 1.41
CA ARG A 629 -33.25 -9.41 1.12
C ARG A 629 -33.33 -10.62 0.19
N SER A 630 -32.35 -10.81 -0.69
CA SER A 630 -32.33 -11.88 -1.70
C SER A 630 -32.25 -13.26 -1.06
N MET A 631 -31.39 -13.48 -0.09
CA MET A 631 -31.20 -14.80 0.56
C MET A 631 -32.49 -15.34 1.21
N PRO A 632 -33.21 -14.61 2.07
CA PRO A 632 -34.46 -15.08 2.65
C PRO A 632 -35.57 -15.32 1.60
N ALA A 633 -35.63 -14.46 0.57
CA ALA A 633 -36.61 -14.58 -0.50
C ALA A 633 -36.40 -15.85 -1.35
N ILE A 634 -35.16 -16.12 -1.72
CA ILE A 634 -34.76 -17.32 -2.46
C ILE A 634 -35.02 -18.58 -1.62
N ALA A 635 -34.66 -18.54 -0.33
CA ALA A 635 -34.92 -19.67 0.58
C ALA A 635 -36.44 -19.96 0.72
N LYS A 636 -37.26 -18.90 0.86
CA LYS A 636 -38.73 -19.03 0.91
C LYS A 636 -39.31 -19.62 -0.38
N ALA A 637 -38.73 -19.32 -1.51
CA ALA A 637 -39.09 -19.86 -2.84
C ALA A 637 -38.53 -21.29 -3.10
N GLY A 638 -37.86 -21.90 -2.12
CA GLY A 638 -37.27 -23.22 -2.27
C GLY A 638 -36.11 -23.26 -3.30
N GLY A 639 -35.46 -22.16 -3.58
CA GLY A 639 -34.41 -22.03 -4.59
C GLY A 639 -34.90 -21.79 -6.02
N ASP A 640 -36.23 -21.73 -6.23
CA ASP A 640 -36.81 -21.46 -7.54
C ASP A 640 -36.90 -19.95 -7.81
N MET A 641 -35.97 -19.44 -8.61
CA MET A 641 -35.88 -18.02 -8.93
C MET A 641 -37.14 -17.48 -9.64
N THR A 642 -37.90 -18.30 -10.34
CA THR A 642 -39.14 -17.85 -11.04
C THR A 642 -40.28 -17.52 -10.07
N LYS A 643 -40.23 -18.04 -8.82
CA LYS A 643 -41.19 -17.74 -7.76
C LYS A 643 -40.75 -16.56 -6.87
N VAL A 644 -39.58 -16.01 -7.10
CA VAL A 644 -39.09 -14.80 -6.42
C VAL A 644 -39.64 -13.59 -7.17
N ASN A 645 -40.13 -12.56 -6.47
CA ASN A 645 -40.49 -11.28 -7.11
C ASN A 645 -39.20 -10.43 -7.29
N GLY A 646 -38.36 -10.83 -8.28
CA GLY A 646 -37.02 -10.24 -8.47
C GLY A 646 -37.07 -8.78 -8.90
N ASP A 647 -38.08 -8.34 -9.62
CA ASP A 647 -38.20 -6.91 -10.03
C ASP A 647 -38.46 -5.99 -8.81
N SER A 648 -38.99 -6.52 -7.71
CA SER A 648 -39.21 -5.75 -6.48
C SER A 648 -38.11 -5.94 -5.44
N ILE A 649 -37.48 -7.13 -5.37
CA ILE A 649 -36.54 -7.47 -4.30
C ILE A 649 -35.11 -6.97 -4.63
N PHE A 650 -34.67 -7.06 -5.91
CA PHE A 650 -33.33 -6.73 -6.33
C PHE A 650 -33.25 -6.00 -7.70
N PRO A 651 -34.03 -4.89 -7.89
CA PRO A 651 -34.08 -4.16 -9.16
C PRO A 651 -32.72 -3.56 -9.58
N VAL A 652 -31.86 -3.16 -8.63
CA VAL A 652 -30.54 -2.63 -8.92
C VAL A 652 -29.60 -3.75 -9.40
N LEU A 653 -29.69 -4.95 -8.83
CA LEU A 653 -28.95 -6.11 -9.35
C LEU A 653 -29.41 -6.51 -10.75
N ASN A 654 -30.71 -6.35 -11.07
CA ASN A 654 -31.25 -6.60 -12.40
C ASN A 654 -30.68 -5.61 -13.45
N MET A 655 -30.67 -4.31 -13.13
CA MET A 655 -30.07 -3.29 -14.03
C MET A 655 -28.58 -3.44 -14.23
N LEU A 656 -27.87 -4.08 -13.27
CA LEU A 656 -26.47 -4.42 -13.38
C LEU A 656 -26.20 -5.71 -14.15
N ASN A 657 -27.23 -6.34 -14.70
CA ASN A 657 -27.14 -7.62 -15.41
C ASN A 657 -26.53 -8.75 -14.58
N ALA A 658 -26.89 -8.83 -13.26
CA ALA A 658 -26.48 -9.90 -12.36
C ALA A 658 -27.25 -11.19 -12.73
N LYS A 659 -26.78 -11.89 -13.75
CA LYS A 659 -27.48 -13.04 -14.35
C LYS A 659 -27.37 -14.30 -13.54
N TYR A 660 -26.32 -14.46 -12.74
CA TYR A 660 -26.12 -15.63 -11.87
C TYR A 660 -25.84 -15.19 -10.42
N PHE A 661 -26.51 -15.88 -9.49
CA PHE A 661 -26.26 -15.79 -8.06
C PHE A 661 -25.59 -17.09 -7.61
N ILE A 662 -24.45 -17.02 -6.94
CA ILE A 662 -23.79 -18.16 -6.30
C ILE A 662 -24.20 -18.17 -4.84
N LEU A 663 -24.87 -19.24 -4.43
CA LEU A 663 -25.37 -19.42 -3.05
C LEU A 663 -24.55 -20.47 -2.30
N PRO A 664 -24.35 -20.28 -0.98
CA PRO A 664 -23.73 -21.31 -0.15
C PRO A 664 -24.67 -22.50 0.09
N LEU A 665 -24.10 -23.68 0.09
CA LEU A 665 -24.72 -24.93 0.53
C LEU A 665 -23.97 -25.50 1.73
N GLN A 666 -24.51 -26.56 2.33
CA GLN A 666 -23.80 -27.30 3.38
C GLN A 666 -22.47 -27.86 2.89
N ASN A 667 -21.52 -28.08 3.80
CA ASN A 667 -20.18 -28.63 3.52
C ASN A 667 -19.36 -27.80 2.53
N ASN A 668 -19.40 -26.47 2.65
CA ASN A 668 -18.65 -25.53 1.81
C ASN A 668 -18.85 -25.68 0.29
N ARG A 669 -19.99 -26.28 -0.11
CA ARG A 669 -20.38 -26.33 -1.52
C ARG A 669 -21.20 -25.10 -1.90
N THR A 670 -21.25 -24.82 -3.19
CA THR A 670 -22.03 -23.71 -3.75
C THR A 670 -22.93 -24.20 -4.88
N VAL A 671 -23.96 -23.42 -5.19
CA VAL A 671 -24.86 -23.66 -6.32
C VAL A 671 -25.12 -22.37 -7.09
N PRO A 672 -25.10 -22.37 -8.43
CA PRO A 672 -25.47 -21.23 -9.22
C PRO A 672 -26.97 -21.20 -9.44
N LEU A 673 -27.62 -20.06 -9.24
CA LEU A 673 -29.02 -19.82 -9.64
C LEU A 673 -29.04 -18.75 -10.73
N GLN A 674 -29.75 -19.02 -11.81
CA GLN A 674 -29.97 -18.05 -12.88
C GLN A 674 -31.07 -17.07 -12.51
N ASN A 675 -30.78 -15.76 -12.61
CA ASN A 675 -31.74 -14.69 -12.42
C ASN A 675 -32.48 -14.39 -13.74
N PRO A 676 -33.80 -14.66 -13.81
CA PRO A 676 -34.61 -14.41 -15.02
C PRO A 676 -35.04 -12.94 -15.18
N TYR A 677 -34.79 -12.07 -14.19
CA TYR A 677 -35.31 -10.71 -14.12
C TYR A 677 -34.33 -9.65 -14.64
N VAL A 678 -33.13 -10.04 -15.09
CA VAL A 678 -32.11 -9.09 -15.57
C VAL A 678 -32.64 -8.23 -16.73
N ASN A 679 -32.25 -6.95 -16.73
CA ASN A 679 -32.59 -6.03 -17.83
C ASN A 679 -31.78 -6.30 -19.12
N GLY A 680 -30.78 -7.18 -19.08
CA GLY A 680 -29.87 -7.51 -20.18
C GLY A 680 -28.69 -6.54 -20.28
N ASN A 681 -28.00 -6.57 -21.43
CA ASN A 681 -26.81 -5.74 -21.68
C ASN A 681 -27.15 -4.27 -21.94
N ALA A 682 -28.30 -4.03 -22.54
CA ALA A 682 -28.82 -2.69 -22.78
C ALA A 682 -30.32 -2.74 -23.08
N TRP A 683 -31.05 -1.70 -22.73
CA TRP A 683 -32.51 -1.58 -22.95
C TRP A 683 -32.96 -0.13 -23.12
N PHE A 684 -34.09 0.09 -23.80
CA PHE A 684 -34.73 1.39 -23.90
C PHE A 684 -35.63 1.64 -22.68
N VAL A 685 -35.68 2.88 -22.19
CA VAL A 685 -36.60 3.30 -21.13
C VAL A 685 -37.74 4.16 -21.66
N ASP A 686 -38.93 3.98 -21.07
CA ASP A 686 -40.14 4.73 -21.44
C ASP A 686 -40.09 6.16 -20.93
N LYS A 687 -39.43 6.40 -19.79
CA LYS A 687 -39.40 7.69 -19.14
C LYS A 687 -38.04 7.98 -18.52
N LEU A 688 -37.57 9.19 -18.71
CA LEU A 688 -36.36 9.73 -18.08
C LEU A 688 -36.71 10.90 -17.16
N TYR A 689 -36.33 10.82 -15.91
CA TYR A 689 -36.44 11.90 -14.93
C TYR A 689 -35.15 12.66 -14.83
N TYR A 690 -35.23 14.00 -14.78
CA TYR A 690 -34.09 14.86 -14.47
C TYR A 690 -34.21 15.40 -13.07
N VAL A 691 -33.07 15.43 -12.35
CA VAL A 691 -32.98 15.92 -10.97
C VAL A 691 -31.77 16.85 -10.82
N GLY A 692 -31.82 17.72 -9.79
CA GLY A 692 -30.86 18.82 -9.65
C GLY A 692 -29.55 18.44 -8.99
N ASN A 693 -29.46 17.30 -8.33
CA ASN A 693 -28.26 16.88 -7.58
C ASN A 693 -28.16 15.38 -7.34
N ALA A 694 -26.99 14.94 -6.90
CA ALA A 694 -26.68 13.53 -6.65
C ALA A 694 -27.56 12.87 -5.57
N ASN A 695 -27.96 13.61 -4.52
CA ASN A 695 -28.83 13.08 -3.46
C ASN A 695 -30.23 12.76 -3.99
N GLU A 696 -30.76 13.62 -4.87
CA GLU A 696 -32.03 13.38 -5.54
C GLU A 696 -31.92 12.24 -6.56
N GLU A 697 -30.80 12.16 -7.29
CA GLU A 697 -30.55 11.08 -8.28
C GLU A 697 -30.57 9.72 -7.58
N ILE A 698 -29.76 9.53 -6.54
CA ILE A 698 -29.67 8.24 -5.84
C ILE A 698 -31.02 7.90 -5.13
N ALA A 699 -31.67 8.88 -4.53
CA ALA A 699 -32.97 8.66 -3.86
C ALA A 699 -34.08 8.29 -4.84
N LYS A 700 -34.03 8.77 -6.09
CA LYS A 700 -35.01 8.48 -7.14
C LYS A 700 -34.85 7.05 -7.67
N VAL A 701 -33.62 6.53 -7.75
CA VAL A 701 -33.33 5.14 -8.18
C VAL A 701 -34.19 4.11 -7.40
N GLY A 702 -34.35 4.27 -6.10
CA GLY A 702 -35.17 3.34 -5.29
C GLY A 702 -36.69 3.56 -5.37
N LYS A 703 -37.16 4.48 -6.23
CA LYS A 703 -38.58 4.88 -6.32
C LYS A 703 -39.20 4.69 -7.71
N ILE A 704 -38.40 4.27 -8.67
CA ILE A 704 -38.80 4.07 -10.06
C ILE A 704 -38.63 2.62 -10.50
N ASP A 705 -39.35 2.25 -11.55
CA ASP A 705 -39.17 0.96 -12.21
C ASP A 705 -37.94 1.02 -13.15
N LEU A 706 -36.78 0.51 -12.68
CA LEU A 706 -35.51 0.57 -13.40
C LEU A 706 -35.50 -0.20 -14.73
N LYS A 707 -36.55 -0.96 -15.03
CA LYS A 707 -36.74 -1.65 -16.31
C LYS A 707 -37.37 -0.74 -17.37
N HIS A 708 -38.25 0.17 -16.94
CA HIS A 708 -39.01 1.07 -17.81
C HIS A 708 -38.66 2.53 -17.60
N GLU A 709 -38.05 2.89 -16.50
CA GLU A 709 -37.76 4.26 -16.13
C GLU A 709 -36.27 4.45 -15.78
N ALA A 710 -35.77 5.66 -16.00
CA ALA A 710 -34.43 6.05 -15.57
C ALA A 710 -34.42 7.44 -14.93
N VAL A 711 -33.36 7.75 -14.19
CA VAL A 711 -33.12 9.08 -13.63
C VAL A 711 -31.72 9.56 -14.00
N ALA A 712 -31.59 10.83 -14.34
CA ALA A 712 -30.32 11.50 -14.65
C ALA A 712 -30.19 12.82 -13.90
N ASP A 713 -28.96 13.22 -13.62
CA ASP A 713 -28.64 14.58 -13.24
C ASP A 713 -28.92 15.53 -14.42
N SER A 714 -29.54 16.68 -14.16
CA SER A 714 -29.92 17.67 -15.16
C SER A 714 -28.76 18.15 -16.06
N LYS A 715 -27.52 18.04 -15.59
CA LYS A 715 -26.33 18.33 -16.42
C LYS A 715 -26.21 17.44 -17.67
N PHE A 716 -26.89 16.30 -17.73
CA PHE A 716 -26.91 15.39 -18.87
C PHE A 716 -28.14 15.57 -19.79
N GLU A 717 -28.98 16.56 -19.54
CA GLU A 717 -30.20 16.81 -20.33
C GLU A 717 -29.90 17.08 -21.82
N THR A 718 -28.81 17.81 -22.07
CA THR A 718 -28.38 18.10 -23.47
C THR A 718 -27.98 16.84 -24.22
N GLN A 719 -27.35 15.86 -23.55
CA GLN A 719 -26.88 14.62 -24.18
C GLN A 719 -27.99 13.57 -24.31
N LEU A 720 -28.92 13.51 -23.35
CA LEU A 720 -29.91 12.45 -23.25
C LEU A 720 -31.28 12.88 -23.82
N GLY A 721 -31.61 14.18 -23.84
CA GLY A 721 -32.88 14.69 -24.29
C GLY A 721 -34.08 14.11 -23.53
N GLN A 722 -35.19 13.89 -24.25
CA GLN A 722 -36.41 13.28 -23.71
C GLN A 722 -36.51 11.83 -24.13
N SER A 723 -36.96 10.96 -23.21
CA SER A 723 -37.28 9.57 -23.53
C SER A 723 -38.69 9.48 -24.20
N THR A 724 -38.88 8.44 -24.97
CA THR A 724 -40.14 8.18 -25.69
C THR A 724 -40.68 6.84 -25.23
N LYS A 725 -41.97 6.78 -24.93
CA LYS A 725 -42.64 5.52 -24.52
C LYS A 725 -42.45 4.44 -25.57
N GLN A 726 -41.96 3.30 -25.16
CA GLN A 726 -41.71 2.15 -26.02
C GLN A 726 -42.97 1.30 -26.21
N ASP A 727 -43.96 1.85 -26.97
CA ASP A 727 -45.21 1.15 -27.33
C ASP A 727 -45.14 0.41 -28.67
N GLY A 728 -43.95 0.39 -29.31
CA GLY A 728 -43.56 -0.34 -30.49
C GLY A 728 -42.52 -1.40 -30.26
N GLU A 729 -42.02 -2.02 -31.35
CA GLU A 729 -40.92 -2.99 -31.21
C GLU A 729 -39.61 -2.30 -30.87
N SER A 730 -38.96 -2.79 -29.87
CA SER A 730 -37.59 -2.39 -29.48
C SER A 730 -36.75 -3.61 -29.12
N MET A 731 -35.55 -3.66 -29.68
CA MET A 731 -34.60 -4.77 -29.42
C MET A 731 -33.16 -4.25 -29.39
N VAL A 732 -32.38 -4.75 -28.43
CA VAL A 732 -30.95 -4.46 -28.36
C VAL A 732 -30.19 -5.77 -28.20
N THR A 733 -29.12 -5.93 -28.97
CA THR A 733 -28.28 -7.12 -28.91
C THR A 733 -26.81 -6.69 -28.88
N LEU A 734 -26.05 -7.19 -27.91
CA LEU A 734 -24.60 -7.08 -27.89
C LEU A 734 -24.03 -8.03 -28.96
N LYS A 735 -23.30 -7.51 -29.93
CA LYS A 735 -22.71 -8.26 -31.05
C LYS A 735 -21.24 -8.61 -30.82
N LYS A 736 -20.51 -7.72 -30.14
CA LYS A 736 -19.12 -7.92 -29.84
C LYS A 736 -18.80 -7.37 -28.44
N TYR A 737 -18.02 -8.13 -27.70
CA TYR A 737 -17.49 -7.75 -26.40
C TYR A 737 -15.97 -7.83 -26.42
N GLU A 738 -15.30 -6.72 -26.15
CA GLU A 738 -13.94 -6.62 -25.62
C GLU A 738 -13.99 -5.68 -24.41
N PRO A 739 -13.12 -5.81 -23.42
CA PRO A 739 -13.23 -5.01 -22.18
C PRO A 739 -13.35 -3.50 -22.42
N ASN A 740 -12.70 -2.98 -23.45
CA ASN A 740 -12.66 -1.56 -23.83
C ASN A 740 -13.31 -1.24 -25.19
N HIS A 741 -14.02 -2.21 -25.80
CA HIS A 741 -14.67 -2.03 -27.09
C HIS A 741 -15.92 -2.91 -27.19
N LEU A 742 -17.10 -2.28 -27.26
CA LEU A 742 -18.40 -2.93 -27.27
C LEU A 742 -19.16 -2.53 -28.51
N ILE A 743 -19.80 -3.49 -29.21
CA ILE A 743 -20.66 -3.24 -30.37
C ILE A 743 -22.06 -3.76 -30.11
N TYR A 744 -23.04 -2.87 -30.18
CA TYR A 744 -24.46 -3.20 -30.03
C TYR A 744 -25.19 -2.96 -31.34
N GLN A 745 -26.18 -3.82 -31.61
CA GLN A 745 -27.21 -3.58 -32.63
C GLN A 745 -28.48 -3.21 -31.88
N ALA A 746 -28.93 -1.99 -32.04
CA ALA A 746 -30.14 -1.48 -31.41
C ALA A 746 -31.20 -1.16 -32.50
N SER A 747 -32.46 -1.49 -32.20
CA SER A 747 -33.60 -1.17 -33.07
C SER A 747 -34.73 -0.67 -32.19
N SER A 748 -35.35 0.43 -32.57
CA SER A 748 -36.57 0.96 -31.94
C SER A 748 -37.40 1.73 -32.94
N ASP A 749 -38.72 1.44 -32.98
CA ASP A 749 -39.66 2.16 -33.84
C ASP A 749 -39.80 3.64 -33.46
N LYS A 750 -39.64 3.96 -32.20
CA LYS A 750 -39.82 5.31 -31.63
C LYS A 750 -38.50 6.04 -31.35
N GLY A 751 -37.40 5.32 -31.31
CA GLY A 751 -36.15 5.86 -30.72
C GLY A 751 -36.26 6.07 -29.21
N GLY A 752 -35.42 6.91 -28.63
CA GLY A 752 -35.48 7.22 -27.20
C GLY A 752 -34.14 7.00 -26.49
N VAL A 753 -34.16 6.95 -25.17
CA VAL A 753 -32.96 6.77 -24.38
C VAL A 753 -32.63 5.29 -24.21
N LEU A 754 -31.45 4.92 -24.70
CA LEU A 754 -30.86 3.58 -24.57
C LEU A 754 -29.94 3.56 -23.33
N VAL A 755 -30.25 2.71 -22.36
CA VAL A 755 -29.46 2.49 -21.15
C VAL A 755 -28.62 1.22 -21.31
N PHE A 756 -27.36 1.28 -20.88
CA PHE A 756 -26.43 0.14 -20.90
C PHE A 756 -26.16 -0.33 -19.47
N SER A 757 -26.10 -1.64 -19.25
CA SER A 757 -25.67 -2.22 -17.96
C SER A 757 -24.17 -1.96 -17.69
N GLU A 758 -23.58 -0.93 -18.25
CA GLU A 758 -22.18 -0.58 -18.20
C GLU A 758 -21.93 0.61 -17.26
N ILE A 759 -20.92 0.48 -16.39
CA ILE A 759 -20.59 1.54 -15.44
C ILE A 759 -20.06 2.78 -16.17
N TYR A 760 -20.67 3.94 -15.87
CA TYR A 760 -20.25 5.22 -16.41
C TYR A 760 -18.89 5.64 -15.82
N TYR A 761 -17.99 6.01 -16.72
CA TYR A 761 -16.72 6.65 -16.38
C TYR A 761 -16.35 7.67 -17.46
N PRO A 762 -15.84 8.87 -17.09
CA PRO A 762 -15.43 9.86 -18.07
C PRO A 762 -14.34 9.33 -19.02
N GLY A 763 -14.49 9.63 -20.32
CA GLY A 763 -13.53 9.23 -21.35
C GLY A 763 -13.97 8.04 -22.21
N TRP A 764 -15.06 7.35 -21.89
CA TRP A 764 -15.74 6.50 -22.83
C TRP A 764 -16.32 7.34 -23.98
N LYS A 765 -16.18 6.85 -25.20
CA LYS A 765 -16.71 7.47 -26.42
C LYS A 765 -17.76 6.56 -27.03
N ALA A 766 -18.78 7.15 -27.63
CA ALA A 766 -19.79 6.42 -28.36
C ALA A 766 -19.86 6.90 -29.83
N THR A 767 -20.14 5.98 -30.75
CA THR A 767 -20.56 6.30 -32.08
C THR A 767 -21.86 5.56 -32.40
N VAL A 768 -22.73 6.23 -33.16
CA VAL A 768 -23.96 5.65 -33.70
C VAL A 768 -23.84 5.73 -35.21
N ASP A 769 -23.87 4.57 -35.90
CA ASP A 769 -23.65 4.46 -37.36
C ASP A 769 -22.38 5.20 -37.83
N GLY A 770 -21.29 5.06 -37.03
CA GLY A 770 -19.99 5.69 -37.27
C GLY A 770 -19.91 7.19 -36.92
N LYS A 771 -21.01 7.83 -36.48
CA LYS A 771 -21.02 9.25 -36.09
C LYS A 771 -20.83 9.39 -34.54
N PRO A 772 -19.97 10.29 -34.09
CA PRO A 772 -19.79 10.51 -32.65
C PRO A 772 -21.08 10.98 -31.96
N VAL A 773 -21.38 10.40 -30.79
CA VAL A 773 -22.50 10.77 -29.92
C VAL A 773 -21.97 10.87 -28.50
N GLU A 774 -22.45 11.87 -27.76
CA GLU A 774 -22.07 12.02 -26.35
C GLU A 774 -22.84 11.04 -25.44
N LEU A 775 -22.13 10.44 -24.47
CA LEU A 775 -22.72 9.58 -23.45
C LEU A 775 -23.20 10.43 -22.26
N GLY A 776 -24.39 10.10 -21.76
CA GLY A 776 -24.88 10.58 -20.49
C GLY A 776 -24.74 9.50 -19.41
N ARG A 777 -24.98 9.91 -18.14
CA ARG A 777 -25.09 9.02 -17.00
C ARG A 777 -26.53 8.97 -16.52
N VAL A 778 -27.02 7.76 -16.27
CA VAL A 778 -28.36 7.52 -15.69
C VAL A 778 -28.25 6.54 -14.51
N ASN A 779 -29.32 6.50 -13.70
CA ASN A 779 -29.42 5.60 -12.57
C ASN A 779 -28.17 5.63 -11.67
N TYR A 780 -27.58 6.83 -11.51
CA TYR A 780 -26.43 7.12 -10.70
C TYR A 780 -25.09 6.57 -11.18
N ILE A 781 -25.05 5.41 -11.86
CA ILE A 781 -23.80 4.71 -12.24
C ILE A 781 -23.76 4.18 -13.67
N LEU A 782 -24.86 4.20 -14.46
CA LEU A 782 -24.91 3.57 -15.77
C LEU A 782 -24.73 4.55 -16.93
N ARG A 783 -24.23 4.04 -18.07
CA ARG A 783 -24.13 4.79 -19.34
C ARG A 783 -25.47 4.80 -20.05
N ALA A 784 -25.76 5.89 -20.74
CA ALA A 784 -26.89 6.00 -21.67
C ALA A 784 -26.59 6.95 -22.82
N LEU A 785 -27.35 6.82 -23.91
CA LEU A 785 -27.36 7.76 -25.04
C LEU A 785 -28.72 7.84 -25.66
N GLN A 786 -28.94 8.92 -26.44
CA GLN A 786 -30.15 9.12 -27.22
C GLN A 786 -30.02 8.46 -28.59
N LEU A 787 -31.02 7.65 -28.97
CA LEU A 787 -31.16 7.11 -30.34
C LEU A 787 -32.40 7.67 -31.09
N LYS A 788 -32.26 7.84 -32.39
CA LYS A 788 -33.38 8.12 -33.27
C LYS A 788 -34.17 6.84 -33.57
N PRO A 789 -35.42 6.93 -34.10
CA PRO A 789 -36.13 5.79 -34.62
C PRO A 789 -35.35 5.06 -35.72
N GLY A 790 -35.35 3.72 -35.69
CA GLY A 790 -34.70 2.90 -36.72
C GLY A 790 -33.75 1.84 -36.11
N LYS A 791 -32.95 1.26 -37.05
CA LYS A 791 -31.88 0.30 -36.69
C LYS A 791 -30.54 1.01 -36.68
N HIS A 792 -29.79 0.83 -35.60
CA HIS A 792 -28.50 1.50 -35.40
C HIS A 792 -27.43 0.53 -34.91
N GLU A 793 -26.20 0.74 -35.37
CA GLU A 793 -25.02 0.17 -34.78
C GLU A 793 -24.44 1.17 -33.75
N VAL A 794 -24.34 0.74 -32.49
CA VAL A 794 -23.76 1.55 -31.41
C VAL A 794 -22.42 0.94 -31.00
N VAL A 795 -21.36 1.74 -31.09
CA VAL A 795 -20.02 1.34 -30.67
C VAL A 795 -19.60 2.17 -29.48
N LEU A 796 -19.17 1.48 -28.41
CA LEU A 796 -18.61 2.12 -27.23
C LEU A 796 -17.12 1.80 -27.13
N ASP A 797 -16.27 2.84 -27.02
CA ASP A 797 -14.81 2.72 -27.00
C ASP A 797 -14.17 3.45 -25.81
N PHE A 798 -13.19 2.80 -25.16
CA PHE A 798 -12.38 3.42 -24.13
C PHE A 798 -10.90 3.43 -24.52
N HIS A 799 -10.49 4.45 -25.24
CA HIS A 799 -9.12 4.68 -25.68
C HIS A 799 -8.68 6.12 -25.38
N PRO A 800 -8.23 6.40 -24.13
CA PRO A 800 -7.80 7.74 -23.75
C PRO A 800 -6.59 8.21 -24.58
N SER A 801 -6.72 9.29 -25.34
CA SER A 801 -5.65 9.86 -26.16
C SER A 801 -4.47 10.38 -25.34
N SER A 802 -4.71 10.70 -24.05
CA SER A 802 -3.70 11.11 -23.09
C SER A 802 -2.60 10.05 -22.86
N ILE A 803 -2.87 8.75 -23.14
CA ILE A 803 -1.87 7.68 -23.05
C ILE A 803 -0.69 8.00 -23.99
N ARG A 804 -0.99 8.26 -25.26
CA ARG A 804 0.06 8.56 -26.27
C ARG A 804 0.85 9.80 -25.89
N THR A 805 0.18 10.87 -25.46
CA THR A 805 0.85 12.12 -25.07
C THR A 805 1.78 11.92 -23.89
N THR A 806 1.30 11.25 -22.84
CA THR A 806 2.10 11.01 -21.61
C THR A 806 3.26 10.06 -21.87
N GLU A 807 3.09 9.01 -22.68
CA GLU A 807 4.19 8.12 -23.07
C GLU A 807 5.25 8.83 -23.93
N THR A 808 4.83 9.73 -24.84
CA THR A 808 5.78 10.54 -25.60
C THR A 808 6.67 11.40 -24.67
N ILE A 809 6.06 12.03 -23.66
CA ILE A 809 6.80 12.80 -22.65
C ILE A 809 7.76 11.89 -21.87
N ALA A 810 7.34 10.68 -21.50
CA ALA A 810 8.20 9.72 -20.82
C ALA A 810 9.41 9.33 -21.67
N TYR A 811 9.23 9.05 -22.96
CA TYR A 811 10.36 8.74 -23.87
C TYR A 811 11.32 9.92 -24.02
N VAL A 812 10.80 11.16 -24.13
CA VAL A 812 11.64 12.37 -24.17
C VAL A 812 12.44 12.50 -22.88
N ALA A 813 11.82 12.22 -21.72
CA ALA A 813 12.52 12.28 -20.43
C ALA A 813 13.65 11.23 -20.33
N TYR A 814 13.46 10.01 -20.85
CA TYR A 814 14.53 9.00 -20.91
C TYR A 814 15.72 9.48 -21.78
N ILE A 815 15.44 10.06 -22.96
CA ILE A 815 16.47 10.60 -23.85
C ILE A 815 17.24 11.73 -23.15
N LEU A 816 16.52 12.66 -22.53
CA LEU A 816 17.15 13.76 -21.78
C LEU A 816 18.02 13.25 -20.63
N LEU A 817 17.54 12.26 -19.86
CA LEU A 817 18.31 11.65 -18.78
C LEU A 817 19.61 11.02 -19.31
N ALA A 818 19.53 10.25 -20.39
CA ALA A 818 20.68 9.60 -21.00
C ALA A 818 21.70 10.65 -21.52
N LEU A 819 21.25 11.71 -22.19
CA LEU A 819 22.09 12.78 -22.69
C LEU A 819 22.78 13.56 -21.55
N LEU A 820 22.05 13.87 -20.49
CA LEU A 820 22.59 14.59 -19.33
C LEU A 820 23.63 13.74 -18.57
N ILE A 821 23.40 12.44 -18.42
CA ILE A 821 24.38 11.50 -17.86
C ILE A 821 25.63 11.43 -18.75
N ALA A 822 25.45 11.24 -20.06
CA ALA A 822 26.56 11.16 -21.01
C ALA A 822 27.39 12.45 -21.02
N LEU A 823 26.74 13.61 -21.07
CA LEU A 823 27.40 14.92 -21.01
C LEU A 823 28.15 15.09 -19.69
N GLY A 824 27.55 14.68 -18.58
CA GLY A 824 28.17 14.75 -17.27
C GLY A 824 29.40 13.86 -17.16
N VAL A 825 29.32 12.61 -17.61
CA VAL A 825 30.48 11.68 -17.65
C VAL A 825 31.58 12.22 -18.55
N TYR A 826 31.23 12.77 -19.74
CA TYR A 826 32.18 13.40 -20.65
C TYR A 826 32.90 14.57 -20.01
N THR A 827 32.18 15.46 -19.34
CA THR A 827 32.76 16.64 -18.66
C THR A 827 33.66 16.25 -17.51
N GLU A 828 33.33 15.24 -16.71
CA GLU A 828 34.22 14.71 -15.67
C GLU A 828 35.45 14.02 -16.25
N TRP A 829 35.31 13.25 -17.32
CA TRP A 829 36.40 12.60 -18.01
C TRP A 829 37.38 13.66 -18.57
N ARG A 830 36.87 14.69 -19.26
CA ARG A 830 37.65 15.79 -19.78
C ARG A 830 38.46 16.49 -18.70
N LYS A 831 37.83 16.85 -17.56
CA LYS A 831 38.54 17.49 -16.42
C LYS A 831 39.66 16.60 -15.86
N LYS A 832 39.45 15.29 -15.76
CA LYS A 832 40.49 14.37 -15.32
C LYS A 832 41.65 14.28 -16.31
N ARG A 833 41.37 14.25 -17.59
CA ARG A 833 42.36 14.24 -18.67
C ARG A 833 43.21 15.51 -18.66
N ASP A 834 42.55 16.67 -18.57
CA ASP A 834 43.21 17.96 -18.57
C ASP A 834 44.10 18.14 -17.30
N ALA A 835 43.66 17.67 -16.15
CA ALA A 835 44.43 17.64 -14.91
C ALA A 835 45.66 16.70 -15.00
N THR A 836 45.52 15.55 -15.71
CA THR A 836 46.65 14.62 -15.92
C THR A 836 47.65 15.19 -16.90
N ALA A 837 47.20 15.91 -17.93
CA ALA A 837 48.06 16.58 -18.91
C ALA A 837 48.86 17.75 -18.28
N SER A 838 48.28 18.48 -17.35
CA SER A 838 48.98 19.57 -16.63
C SER A 838 49.93 19.08 -15.53
N ALA A 839 49.85 17.81 -15.13
CA ALA A 839 50.71 17.17 -14.13
C ALA A 839 51.92 16.42 -14.78
N SER A 840 52.09 16.40 -16.09
CA SER A 840 53.26 15.86 -16.74
C SER A 840 54.45 16.83 -16.48
N PRO A 841 55.60 16.36 -15.98
CA PRO A 841 56.77 17.20 -15.80
C PRO A 841 57.23 17.76 -17.16
N SER A 842 57.53 19.07 -17.16
CA SER A 842 58.28 19.70 -18.25
C SER A 842 59.52 18.88 -18.53
N PRO A 843 59.93 18.66 -19.80
CA PRO A 843 61.18 18.01 -20.09
C PRO A 843 62.26 18.89 -19.46
N ALA A 844 63.11 18.29 -18.60
CA ALA A 844 64.29 18.91 -18.08
C ALA A 844 65.22 19.21 -19.27
N GLU A 845 65.54 20.51 -19.43
CA GLU A 845 66.70 20.92 -20.22
C GLU A 845 67.94 20.48 -19.51
#